data_bdf1cf2b5a28303169963f20398b050a
#
_entry.id   bdf1cf2b5a28303169963f20398b050a
#
_cell.length_a   1.000
_cell.length_b   1.000
_cell.length_c   1.000
_cell.angle_alpha   90.00
_cell.angle_beta   90.00
_cell.angle_gamma   90.00
#
_symmetry.space_group_name_H-M   'P 1'
#
loop_
_entity.id
_entity.type
_entity.pdbx_description
1 polymer ?
#
loop_
_entity_poly.entity_id
_entity_poly.type
_entity_poly.pdbx_seq_one_letter_code
_entity_poly.pdbx_strand_id
1 'polypeptide(L)'
;MKSLKKVKYTYSFGYWQAFVIPLLVMVAGCIGSGIFPFGNQSFLRNDLYNQYMPFFQAFHDRIWQGEGLSYSFQLGLGSGFAALYGYYLASPVNWLVVICPRALIAEFITILILVKIGLAGMSFAYYLRKHFGKTNMAILLFSSAYALSGFMAAYQWNIMWLDVVWLAPLVLWALEELIERGKGTVYCLLLACSIYTNFYLSIMLCIFLVLYFVALILWKPWSVKWRRSLQFGWYSLLAGGMSAVMLLPVYFALSGTEFHEFNFPDTVKWYMNLLEELARHCINVSMKVQADHWPNIYCGVAIFLLIPLFLLNRRISWKNKLSKLVLAAVFLLSFTCNVLDFIWHGMNYPDSLPGRQSYLYVWLILVMAYEVYLHLRDIRWYEIVIAAIVGYGVVIAAWIFTDVEGTDVWTYVLTLIFMSVYLLMLVCHYAWRFPRVREYVRAQEWRVLFNNRYLGVNVLLLLLVVVELAANTYLTSIRTVNRTKYMTYFKNAEGAVEWMKAEDGGLYRTEIFDRLTKNDSMMWDINTGTIFSSTIHAEVVDFYKAVGLGTTRVSYWYQGATPLVSAMLGVQYMLGEDDSMDNDLYDIVYSDETGYLYKCNYCLPMGYVVDTKLGAQWDLSKYDPVKAQNTFCHLLGISGDLLVPVDSTKVDERNYTITAGEDSYIFVSLGNNALSSVKLTKGENTKKFSQVSFDYLLDLGFAAKDTVMELEVVEEDEKFKTFKAYELNLRVLKEAIEILSETTLQITEHGADWLKGSVTLEEAGRLVLSIPMEKGWTMYVNGEETEIKTFEDAFMAVDLEAGTYEIELEFETPGFKEGLLLSAACIAVFAVCRMKENPKKKKRLED
;
A
#
# COMPACT_ATOMS: atom_id res chain seq x y z
N MET A 1 -19.33 -21.24 64.81
CA MET A 1 -18.95 -21.60 63.44
C MET A 1 -19.53 -20.54 62.47
N LYS A 2 -18.75 -19.54 62.11
CA LYS A 2 -19.15 -18.47 61.19
C LYS A 2 -19.13 -19.03 59.74
N SER A 3 -20.22 -18.99 59.05
CA SER A 3 -20.39 -19.34 57.66
C SER A 3 -19.50 -18.46 56.81
N LEU A 4 -18.42 -18.99 56.25
CA LEU A 4 -17.64 -18.34 55.20
C LEU A 4 -18.52 -18.21 53.96
N LYS A 5 -19.00 -16.97 53.72
CA LYS A 5 -19.62 -16.61 52.43
C LYS A 5 -18.63 -16.94 51.32
N LYS A 6 -18.91 -17.93 50.49
CA LYS A 6 -18.18 -18.13 49.22
C LYS A 6 -18.32 -16.90 48.36
N VAL A 7 -17.25 -16.05 48.33
CA VAL A 7 -17.11 -14.99 47.36
C VAL A 7 -17.00 -15.68 45.98
N LYS A 8 -18.06 -15.62 45.19
CA LYS A 8 -17.97 -15.99 43.77
C LYS A 8 -17.17 -14.89 43.09
N TYR A 9 -15.87 -15.11 42.93
CA TYR A 9 -15.08 -14.33 42.00
C TYR A 9 -15.58 -14.64 40.58
N THR A 10 -16.48 -13.82 40.06
CA THR A 10 -16.78 -13.73 38.65
C THR A 10 -15.64 -12.89 38.06
N TYR A 11 -14.64 -13.54 37.48
CA TYR A 11 -13.65 -12.86 36.67
C TYR A 11 -14.37 -12.22 35.49
N SER A 12 -14.56 -10.93 35.53
CA SER A 12 -15.01 -10.11 34.42
C SER A 12 -13.79 -9.81 33.56
N PHE A 13 -13.65 -10.55 32.44
CA PHE A 13 -12.64 -10.23 31.44
C PHE A 13 -13.03 -8.90 30.78
N GLY A 14 -12.13 -7.91 30.89
CA GLY A 14 -12.26 -6.65 30.21
C GLY A 14 -11.77 -6.74 28.77
N TYR A 15 -12.22 -5.83 27.91
CA TYR A 15 -11.71 -5.71 26.54
C TYR A 15 -10.21 -5.39 26.50
N TRP A 16 -9.67 -4.86 27.60
CA TRP A 16 -8.27 -4.53 27.74
C TRP A 16 -7.34 -5.73 27.57
N GLN A 17 -7.71 -6.89 28.07
CA GLN A 17 -6.90 -8.10 27.90
C GLN A 17 -6.84 -8.55 26.43
N ALA A 18 -7.94 -8.35 25.70
CA ALA A 18 -7.98 -8.66 24.26
C ALA A 18 -7.12 -7.68 23.42
N PHE A 19 -6.86 -6.48 23.92
CA PHE A 19 -5.90 -5.55 23.36
C PHE A 19 -4.46 -5.94 23.71
N VAL A 20 -4.19 -6.22 24.97
CA VAL A 20 -2.83 -6.40 25.49
C VAL A 20 -2.20 -7.72 25.04
N ILE A 21 -2.96 -8.83 24.94
CA ILE A 21 -2.39 -10.13 24.57
C ILE A 21 -1.72 -10.07 23.17
N PRO A 22 -2.39 -9.69 22.07
CA PRO A 22 -1.73 -9.61 20.77
C PRO A 22 -0.62 -8.54 20.75
N LEU A 23 -0.78 -7.43 21.46
CA LEU A 23 0.27 -6.43 21.62
C LEU A 23 1.54 -7.02 22.24
N LEU A 24 1.42 -7.79 23.34
CA LEU A 24 2.56 -8.44 23.99
C LEU A 24 3.24 -9.48 23.10
N VAL A 25 2.47 -10.24 22.30
CA VAL A 25 3.03 -11.19 21.32
C VAL A 25 3.88 -10.44 20.30
N MET A 26 3.36 -9.34 19.75
CA MET A 26 4.10 -8.51 18.79
C MET A 26 5.34 -7.87 19.40
N VAL A 27 5.23 -7.32 20.62
CA VAL A 27 6.38 -6.74 21.32
C VAL A 27 7.45 -7.81 21.60
N ALA A 28 7.05 -9.02 22.02
CA ALA A 28 8.00 -10.12 22.20
C ALA A 28 8.70 -10.50 20.88
N GLY A 29 7.96 -10.48 19.77
CA GLY A 29 8.54 -10.66 18.44
C GLY A 29 9.51 -9.55 18.05
N CYS A 30 9.19 -8.27 18.36
CA CYS A 30 10.10 -7.14 18.15
C CYS A 30 11.38 -7.28 18.97
N ILE A 31 11.28 -7.70 20.23
CA ILE A 31 12.45 -7.99 21.09
C ILE A 31 13.30 -9.11 20.49
N GLY A 32 12.68 -10.22 20.11
CA GLY A 32 13.36 -11.37 19.51
C GLY A 32 14.06 -11.09 18.18
N SER A 33 13.53 -10.14 17.41
CA SER A 33 14.08 -9.72 16.11
C SER A 33 15.01 -8.49 16.21
N GLY A 34 15.27 -7.97 17.40
CA GLY A 34 16.16 -6.82 17.61
C GLY A 34 15.67 -5.52 16.99
N ILE A 35 14.34 -5.31 16.95
CA ILE A 35 13.76 -4.05 16.47
C ILE A 35 14.02 -2.95 17.49
N PHE A 36 14.46 -1.78 17.04
CA PHE A 36 14.73 -0.63 17.92
C PHE A 36 13.54 -0.35 18.86
N PRO A 37 13.75 -0.10 20.15
CA PRO A 37 15.03 0.13 20.86
C PRO A 37 15.75 -1.13 21.36
N PHE A 38 15.27 -2.34 21.03
CA PHE A 38 15.84 -3.61 21.51
C PHE A 38 17.06 -4.08 20.71
N GLY A 39 17.36 -3.42 19.60
CA GLY A 39 18.50 -3.68 18.73
C GLY A 39 18.56 -2.69 17.58
N ASN A 40 19.26 -3.03 16.49
CA ASN A 40 19.49 -2.15 15.35
C ASN A 40 18.66 -2.52 14.09
N GLN A 41 17.50 -3.13 14.30
CA GLN A 41 16.59 -3.44 13.21
C GLN A 41 15.40 -2.48 13.21
N SER A 42 14.76 -2.30 12.05
CA SER A 42 13.50 -1.58 11.88
C SER A 42 12.42 -2.50 11.32
N PHE A 43 11.16 -2.18 11.63
CA PHE A 43 9.99 -2.90 11.12
C PHE A 43 9.63 -2.52 9.67
N LEU A 44 10.36 -1.58 9.06
CA LEU A 44 10.15 -1.12 7.69
C LEU A 44 10.35 -2.27 6.70
N ARG A 45 9.39 -2.46 5.80
CA ARG A 45 9.48 -3.42 4.69
C ARG A 45 8.48 -3.10 3.59
N ASN A 46 8.71 -3.60 2.39
CA ASN A 46 7.83 -3.41 1.23
C ASN A 46 7.41 -1.93 1.08
N ASP A 47 6.11 -1.64 0.88
CA ASP A 47 5.63 -0.27 0.72
C ASP A 47 5.79 0.57 2.00
N LEU A 48 5.88 -0.05 3.18
CA LEU A 48 6.21 0.69 4.40
C LEU A 48 7.61 1.32 4.33
N TYR A 49 8.54 0.65 3.68
CA TYR A 49 9.89 1.12 3.43
C TYR A 49 9.95 2.12 2.26
N ASN A 50 9.24 1.80 1.15
CA ASN A 50 9.35 2.54 -0.11
C ASN A 50 8.39 3.72 -0.21
N GLN A 51 7.23 3.69 0.47
CA GLN A 51 6.14 4.66 0.35
C GLN A 51 5.73 5.27 1.69
N TYR A 52 5.25 4.46 2.65
CA TYR A 52 4.64 5.03 3.86
C TYR A 52 5.62 5.83 4.71
N MET A 53 6.85 5.36 4.88
CA MET A 53 7.85 6.11 5.65
C MET A 53 8.15 7.48 5.02
N PRO A 54 8.48 7.59 3.71
CA PRO A 54 8.61 8.89 3.05
C PRO A 54 7.34 9.75 3.11
N PHE A 55 6.15 9.16 2.94
CA PHE A 55 4.89 9.92 2.98
C PHE A 55 4.58 10.48 4.38
N PHE A 56 4.84 9.72 5.44
CA PHE A 56 4.74 10.22 6.81
C PHE A 56 5.74 11.33 7.08
N GLN A 57 6.95 11.22 6.53
CA GLN A 57 7.98 12.25 6.64
C GLN A 57 7.52 13.54 5.92
N ALA A 58 7.09 13.45 4.66
CA ALA A 58 6.58 14.59 3.91
C ALA A 58 5.38 15.24 4.60
N PHE A 59 4.44 14.43 5.12
CA PHE A 59 3.28 14.96 5.85
C PHE A 59 3.69 15.70 7.14
N HIS A 60 4.65 15.16 7.91
CA HIS A 60 5.19 15.80 9.09
C HIS A 60 5.83 17.15 8.75
N ASP A 61 6.74 17.17 7.77
CA ASP A 61 7.53 18.33 7.41
C ASP A 61 6.63 19.46 6.85
N ARG A 62 5.67 19.15 5.99
CA ARG A 62 4.69 20.12 5.47
C ARG A 62 3.88 20.81 6.56
N ILE A 63 3.40 20.08 7.55
CA ILE A 63 2.65 20.69 8.66
C ILE A 63 3.54 21.63 9.49
N TRP A 64 4.81 21.25 9.72
CA TRP A 64 5.76 22.08 10.45
C TRP A 64 6.17 23.33 9.66
N GLN A 65 6.24 23.26 8.34
CA GLN A 65 6.53 24.39 7.45
C GLN A 65 5.30 25.30 7.24
N GLY A 66 4.12 24.88 7.68
CA GLY A 66 2.86 25.61 7.49
C GLY A 66 2.31 25.51 6.06
N GLU A 67 2.79 24.51 5.28
CA GLU A 67 2.27 24.24 3.95
C GLU A 67 0.89 23.56 4.01
N GLY A 68 0.06 23.87 3.02
CA GLY A 68 -1.24 23.24 2.85
C GLY A 68 -1.14 21.76 2.42
N LEU A 69 -2.27 21.07 2.39
CA LEU A 69 -2.39 19.70 1.87
C LEU A 69 -2.94 19.66 0.43
N SER A 70 -2.85 20.76 -0.31
CA SER A 70 -3.43 20.92 -1.65
C SER A 70 -2.55 20.23 -2.70
N TYR A 71 -1.36 20.76 -2.95
CA TYR A 71 -0.42 20.31 -3.97
C TYR A 71 1.00 20.17 -3.42
N SER A 72 1.89 19.45 -4.12
CA SER A 72 3.30 19.35 -3.76
C SER A 72 4.19 19.10 -4.97
N PHE A 73 5.21 19.93 -5.14
CA PHE A 73 6.27 19.72 -6.14
C PHE A 73 7.25 18.58 -5.76
N GLN A 74 7.20 18.07 -4.53
CA GLN A 74 8.00 16.93 -4.09
C GLN A 74 7.45 15.57 -4.55
N LEU A 75 6.23 15.55 -5.04
CA LEU A 75 5.56 14.35 -5.51
C LEU A 75 5.87 14.10 -6.99
N GLY A 76 7.05 13.60 -7.28
CA GLY A 76 7.54 13.46 -8.65
C GLY A 76 7.62 14.82 -9.33
N LEU A 77 7.10 14.93 -10.56
CA LEU A 77 7.05 16.22 -11.26
C LEU A 77 6.08 17.24 -10.65
N GLY A 78 5.39 16.85 -9.58
CA GLY A 78 4.34 17.60 -8.89
C GLY A 78 3.00 16.92 -9.02
N SER A 79 2.23 16.88 -7.93
CA SER A 79 0.88 16.28 -7.90
C SER A 79 0.09 16.75 -6.67
N GLY A 80 -1.25 16.55 -6.72
CA GLY A 80 -2.16 16.84 -5.62
C GLY A 80 -1.84 16.05 -4.35
N PHE A 81 -1.34 16.72 -3.32
CA PHE A 81 -1.03 16.08 -2.03
C PHE A 81 -2.29 15.59 -1.31
N ALA A 82 -3.43 16.24 -1.52
CA ALA A 82 -4.71 15.82 -0.93
C ALA A 82 -5.12 14.40 -1.36
N ALA A 83 -4.82 14.01 -2.59
CA ALA A 83 -5.06 12.67 -3.10
C ALA A 83 -4.16 11.64 -2.42
N LEU A 84 -2.85 11.93 -2.30
CA LEU A 84 -1.91 11.08 -1.58
C LEU A 84 -2.32 10.95 -0.10
N TYR A 85 -2.67 12.06 0.56
CA TYR A 85 -3.17 12.04 1.93
C TYR A 85 -4.42 11.17 2.06
N GLY A 86 -5.41 11.34 1.17
CA GLY A 86 -6.65 10.57 1.18
C GLY A 86 -6.44 9.08 0.93
N TYR A 87 -5.48 8.72 0.11
CA TYR A 87 -5.17 7.33 -0.21
C TYR A 87 -4.37 6.64 0.90
N TYR A 88 -3.31 7.29 1.44
CA TYR A 88 -2.32 6.65 2.32
C TYR A 88 -2.38 7.10 3.78
N LEU A 89 -2.77 8.36 4.06
CA LEU A 89 -2.54 9.01 5.35
C LEU A 89 -3.82 9.45 6.08
N ALA A 90 -5.01 9.21 5.52
CA ALA A 90 -6.28 9.76 6.01
C ALA A 90 -6.69 9.34 7.42
N SER A 91 -6.04 8.35 8.05
CA SER A 91 -6.35 7.97 9.42
C SER A 91 -6.12 9.14 10.39
N PRO A 92 -7.14 9.53 11.20
CA PRO A 92 -6.99 10.63 12.16
C PRO A 92 -5.85 10.41 13.17
N VAL A 93 -5.49 9.16 13.46
CA VAL A 93 -4.39 8.83 14.39
C VAL A 93 -3.03 9.18 13.78
N ASN A 94 -2.92 9.26 12.46
CA ASN A 94 -1.69 9.61 11.77
C ASN A 94 -1.26 11.07 12.04
N TRP A 95 -2.21 11.96 12.38
CA TRP A 95 -1.89 13.33 12.81
C TRP A 95 -1.00 13.42 14.05
N LEU A 96 -0.95 12.35 14.84
CA LEU A 96 -0.01 12.27 15.97
C LEU A 96 1.47 12.29 15.53
N VAL A 97 1.76 12.03 14.25
CA VAL A 97 3.13 12.15 13.72
C VAL A 97 3.66 13.58 13.85
N VAL A 98 2.82 14.59 13.78
CA VAL A 98 3.20 16.00 13.90
C VAL A 98 3.91 16.32 15.22
N ILE A 99 3.56 15.62 16.29
CA ILE A 99 4.24 15.77 17.61
C ILE A 99 5.40 14.79 17.82
N CYS A 100 5.68 13.92 16.83
CA CYS A 100 6.79 12.98 16.88
C CYS A 100 8.08 13.68 16.41
N PRO A 101 9.24 13.50 17.09
CA PRO A 101 10.51 13.94 16.53
C PRO A 101 10.77 13.28 15.16
N ARG A 102 11.23 14.07 14.18
CA ARG A 102 11.50 13.63 12.80
C ARG A 102 12.32 12.33 12.74
N ALA A 103 13.37 12.22 13.54
CA ALA A 103 14.26 11.05 13.62
C ALA A 103 13.59 9.77 14.18
N LEU A 104 12.38 9.85 14.74
CA LEU A 104 11.65 8.73 15.34
C LEU A 104 10.35 8.38 14.60
N ILE A 105 10.14 8.88 13.37
CA ILE A 105 8.92 8.60 12.61
C ILE A 105 8.79 7.10 12.28
N ALA A 106 9.89 6.41 11.99
CA ALA A 106 9.87 4.96 11.76
C ALA A 106 9.40 4.16 12.99
N GLU A 107 9.81 4.57 14.19
CA GLU A 107 9.39 4.00 15.45
C GLU A 107 7.94 4.35 15.78
N PHE A 108 7.52 5.57 15.49
CA PHE A 108 6.13 6.01 15.60
C PHE A 108 5.21 5.14 14.76
N ILE A 109 5.55 4.91 13.48
CA ILE A 109 4.80 4.02 12.58
C ILE A 109 4.74 2.60 13.16
N THR A 110 5.85 2.08 13.67
CA THR A 110 5.91 0.76 14.31
C THR A 110 4.95 0.70 15.51
N ILE A 111 4.95 1.68 16.38
CA ILE A 111 4.02 1.77 17.51
C ILE A 111 2.56 1.82 17.06
N LEU A 112 2.26 2.60 16.02
CA LEU A 112 0.89 2.66 15.45
C LEU A 112 0.42 1.28 14.95
N ILE A 113 1.28 0.54 14.24
CA ILE A 113 0.97 -0.81 13.78
C ILE A 113 0.63 -1.72 14.98
N LEU A 114 1.47 -1.72 16.01
CA LEU A 114 1.27 -2.52 17.22
C LEU A 114 -0.05 -2.17 17.93
N VAL A 115 -0.36 -0.88 18.03
CA VAL A 115 -1.62 -0.40 18.62
C VAL A 115 -2.83 -0.84 17.79
N LYS A 116 -2.78 -0.70 16.47
CA LYS A 116 -3.87 -1.12 15.57
C LYS A 116 -4.12 -2.63 15.62
N ILE A 117 -3.07 -3.46 15.76
CA ILE A 117 -3.20 -4.91 16.00
C ILE A 117 -3.91 -5.19 17.33
N GLY A 118 -3.53 -4.49 18.39
CA GLY A 118 -4.23 -4.58 19.69
C GLY A 118 -5.70 -4.18 19.58
N LEU A 119 -6.01 -3.09 18.85
CA LEU A 119 -7.38 -2.63 18.58
C LEU A 119 -8.19 -3.68 17.81
N ALA A 120 -7.60 -4.40 16.86
CA ALA A 120 -8.26 -5.49 16.14
C ALA A 120 -8.69 -6.60 17.09
N GLY A 121 -7.83 -7.00 18.04
CA GLY A 121 -8.19 -7.95 19.08
C GLY A 121 -9.32 -7.43 19.98
N MET A 122 -9.24 -6.19 20.42
CA MET A 122 -10.26 -5.57 21.28
C MET A 122 -11.62 -5.45 20.60
N SER A 123 -11.66 -5.02 19.35
CA SER A 123 -12.89 -4.83 18.58
C SER A 123 -13.58 -6.16 18.29
N PHE A 124 -12.81 -7.21 17.96
CA PHE A 124 -13.37 -8.53 17.74
C PHE A 124 -13.89 -9.15 19.05
N ALA A 125 -13.19 -8.93 20.18
CA ALA A 125 -13.70 -9.32 21.51
C ALA A 125 -15.01 -8.59 21.85
N TYR A 126 -15.12 -7.30 21.51
CA TYR A 126 -16.37 -6.53 21.66
C TYR A 126 -17.49 -7.14 20.82
N TYR A 127 -17.22 -7.44 19.53
CA TYR A 127 -18.17 -8.11 18.65
C TYR A 127 -18.68 -9.43 19.25
N LEU A 128 -17.77 -10.35 19.60
CA LEU A 128 -18.13 -11.67 20.14
C LEU A 128 -19.01 -11.56 21.40
N ARG A 129 -18.63 -10.64 22.31
CA ARG A 129 -19.40 -10.41 23.54
C ARG A 129 -20.80 -9.87 23.26
N LYS A 130 -20.92 -8.94 22.31
CA LYS A 130 -22.19 -8.32 21.95
C LYS A 130 -23.10 -9.27 21.17
N HIS A 131 -22.54 -9.97 20.20
CA HIS A 131 -23.29 -10.92 19.35
C HIS A 131 -23.83 -12.12 20.16
N PHE A 132 -22.98 -12.75 20.96
CA PHE A 132 -23.37 -13.96 21.70
C PHE A 132 -23.89 -13.71 23.10
N GLY A 133 -23.80 -12.50 23.63
CA GLY A 133 -24.22 -12.16 24.99
C GLY A 133 -23.47 -12.92 26.10
N LYS A 134 -22.29 -13.44 25.82
CA LYS A 134 -21.46 -14.22 26.73
C LYS A 134 -20.19 -13.50 27.11
N THR A 135 -19.72 -13.71 28.34
CA THR A 135 -18.41 -13.24 28.80
C THR A 135 -17.67 -14.43 29.34
N ASN A 136 -16.70 -14.93 28.60
CA ASN A 136 -15.86 -16.07 28.97
C ASN A 136 -14.43 -15.83 28.44
N MET A 137 -13.49 -16.63 28.93
CA MET A 137 -12.08 -16.51 28.58
C MET A 137 -11.79 -16.85 27.11
N ALA A 138 -12.65 -17.65 26.47
CA ALA A 138 -12.48 -18.00 25.06
C ALA A 138 -12.56 -16.77 24.14
N ILE A 139 -13.23 -15.70 24.55
CA ILE A 139 -13.21 -14.44 23.80
C ILE A 139 -11.77 -13.97 23.54
N LEU A 140 -10.87 -14.12 24.54
CA LEU A 140 -9.45 -13.74 24.40
C LEU A 140 -8.73 -14.64 23.40
N LEU A 141 -9.06 -15.93 23.32
CA LEU A 141 -8.47 -16.88 22.36
C LEU A 141 -8.79 -16.45 20.92
N PHE A 142 -10.08 -16.32 20.64
CA PHE A 142 -10.56 -16.01 19.29
C PHE A 142 -10.22 -14.58 18.87
N SER A 143 -10.21 -13.62 19.80
CA SER A 143 -9.80 -12.25 19.49
C SER A 143 -8.30 -12.14 19.22
N SER A 144 -7.45 -12.89 19.92
CA SER A 144 -6.03 -12.97 19.60
C SER A 144 -5.79 -13.65 18.26
N ALA A 145 -6.56 -14.70 17.91
CA ALA A 145 -6.47 -15.35 16.61
C ALA A 145 -6.88 -14.43 15.45
N TYR A 146 -7.84 -13.52 15.66
CA TYR A 146 -8.17 -12.48 14.69
C TYR A 146 -7.04 -11.47 14.52
N ALA A 147 -6.50 -10.95 15.63
CA ALA A 147 -5.46 -9.93 15.64
C ALA A 147 -4.10 -10.43 15.14
N LEU A 148 -3.81 -11.73 15.24
CA LEU A 148 -2.57 -12.38 14.84
C LEU A 148 -2.80 -13.39 13.69
N SER A 149 -3.79 -13.11 12.85
CA SER A 149 -4.13 -13.96 11.70
C SER A 149 -3.11 -13.86 10.56
N GLY A 150 -3.22 -14.74 9.57
CA GLY A 150 -2.42 -14.73 8.35
C GLY A 150 -2.56 -13.41 7.58
N PHE A 151 -3.75 -12.81 7.54
CA PHE A 151 -3.93 -11.47 6.99
C PHE A 151 -3.03 -10.44 7.68
N MET A 152 -3.04 -10.41 9.02
CA MET A 152 -2.20 -9.49 9.78
C MET A 152 -0.72 -9.81 9.59
N ALA A 153 -0.35 -11.08 9.55
CA ALA A 153 1.03 -11.50 9.31
C ALA A 153 1.56 -11.01 7.95
N ALA A 154 0.73 -11.06 6.91
CA ALA A 154 1.08 -10.63 5.56
C ALA A 154 1.07 -9.12 5.39
N TYR A 155 0.07 -8.42 5.96
CA TYR A 155 -0.27 -7.05 5.58
C TYR A 155 -0.18 -6.01 6.72
N GLN A 156 0.36 -6.36 7.89
CA GLN A 156 0.48 -5.41 9.01
C GLN A 156 1.35 -4.18 8.69
N TRP A 157 2.30 -4.31 7.78
CA TRP A 157 3.12 -3.20 7.30
C TRP A 157 2.31 -2.22 6.42
N ASN A 158 1.17 -2.63 5.90
CA ASN A 158 0.25 -1.79 5.13
C ASN A 158 -0.67 -1.01 6.11
N ILE A 159 -0.06 -0.03 6.77
CA ILE A 159 -0.65 0.67 7.93
C ILE A 159 -2.00 1.32 7.64
N MET A 160 -2.26 1.75 6.40
CA MET A 160 -3.51 2.37 5.98
C MET A 160 -4.71 1.40 6.02
N TRP A 161 -4.47 0.08 5.88
CA TRP A 161 -5.53 -0.92 5.90
C TRP A 161 -5.98 -1.30 7.30
N LEU A 162 -5.10 -1.16 8.29
CA LEU A 162 -5.32 -1.66 9.64
C LEU A 162 -6.49 -0.97 10.34
N ASP A 163 -6.83 0.27 9.96
CA ASP A 163 -7.99 0.97 10.52
C ASP A 163 -9.30 0.27 10.12
N VAL A 164 -9.44 -0.11 8.86
CA VAL A 164 -10.61 -0.87 8.41
C VAL A 164 -10.69 -2.23 9.08
N VAL A 165 -9.56 -2.91 9.26
CA VAL A 165 -9.51 -4.24 9.88
C VAL A 165 -10.01 -4.21 11.34
N TRP A 166 -9.58 -3.22 12.15
CA TRP A 166 -10.09 -3.13 13.52
C TRP A 166 -11.50 -2.52 13.61
N LEU A 167 -11.93 -1.69 12.64
CA LEU A 167 -13.29 -1.16 12.59
C LEU A 167 -14.30 -2.21 12.12
N ALA A 168 -13.95 -3.13 11.24
CA ALA A 168 -14.86 -4.09 10.63
C ALA A 168 -15.70 -4.88 11.65
N PRO A 169 -15.17 -5.48 12.74
CA PRO A 169 -15.99 -6.14 13.74
C PRO A 169 -17.03 -5.23 14.39
N LEU A 170 -16.72 -3.94 14.56
CA LEU A 170 -17.64 -2.96 15.14
C LEU A 170 -18.74 -2.57 14.15
N VAL A 171 -18.40 -2.39 12.87
CA VAL A 171 -19.35 -2.11 11.78
C VAL A 171 -20.34 -3.26 11.63
N LEU A 172 -19.84 -4.51 11.64
CA LEU A 172 -20.65 -5.72 11.54
C LEU A 172 -21.60 -5.87 12.74
N TRP A 173 -21.11 -5.63 13.95
CA TRP A 173 -21.98 -5.56 15.13
C TRP A 173 -23.05 -4.48 15.00
N ALA A 174 -22.69 -3.30 14.55
CA ALA A 174 -23.63 -2.17 14.41
C ALA A 174 -24.68 -2.44 13.31
N LEU A 175 -24.33 -3.18 12.25
CA LEU A 175 -25.29 -3.67 11.25
C LEU A 175 -26.30 -4.65 11.88
N GLU A 176 -25.87 -5.56 12.75
CA GLU A 176 -26.77 -6.44 13.49
C GLU A 176 -27.75 -5.65 14.37
N GLU A 177 -27.25 -4.63 15.09
CA GLU A 177 -28.10 -3.71 15.90
C GLU A 177 -29.11 -2.95 15.04
N LEU A 178 -28.73 -2.52 13.82
CA LEU A 178 -29.63 -1.92 12.86
C LEU A 178 -30.76 -2.90 12.48
N ILE A 179 -30.41 -4.14 12.15
CA ILE A 179 -31.40 -5.16 11.73
C ILE A 179 -32.31 -5.55 12.90
N GLU A 180 -31.78 -5.80 14.08
CA GLU A 180 -32.57 -6.27 15.21
C GLU A 180 -33.38 -5.13 15.87
N ARG A 181 -32.78 -3.98 16.09
CA ARG A 181 -33.36 -2.88 16.86
C ARG A 181 -33.76 -1.67 16.04
N GLY A 182 -33.31 -1.56 14.79
CA GLY A 182 -33.55 -0.41 13.92
C GLY A 182 -32.71 0.83 14.26
N LYS A 183 -31.63 0.65 15.01
CA LYS A 183 -30.71 1.71 15.37
C LYS A 183 -29.56 1.77 14.37
N GLY A 184 -29.62 2.69 13.42
CA GLY A 184 -28.66 2.76 12.32
C GLY A 184 -27.58 3.81 12.50
N THR A 185 -27.69 4.73 13.46
CA THR A 185 -26.72 5.83 13.59
C THR A 185 -25.31 5.35 13.99
N VAL A 186 -25.19 4.32 14.83
CA VAL A 186 -23.87 3.76 15.16
C VAL A 186 -23.23 3.07 13.95
N TYR A 187 -24.05 2.34 13.17
CA TYR A 187 -23.62 1.74 11.92
C TYR A 187 -23.11 2.80 10.93
N CYS A 188 -23.91 3.86 10.72
CA CYS A 188 -23.55 4.98 9.85
C CYS A 188 -22.20 5.60 10.25
N LEU A 189 -22.02 5.92 11.53
CA LEU A 189 -20.80 6.55 12.02
C LEU A 189 -19.57 5.64 11.83
N LEU A 190 -19.65 4.37 12.23
CA LEU A 190 -18.52 3.43 12.13
C LEU A 190 -18.16 3.12 10.67
N LEU A 191 -19.17 3.03 9.79
CA LEU A 191 -18.93 2.86 8.36
C LEU A 191 -18.32 4.13 7.76
N ALA A 192 -18.80 5.33 8.12
CA ALA A 192 -18.18 6.58 7.68
C ALA A 192 -16.71 6.67 8.13
N CYS A 193 -16.40 6.34 9.38
CA CYS A 193 -15.02 6.28 9.85
C CYS A 193 -14.17 5.28 9.05
N SER A 194 -14.72 4.11 8.72
CA SER A 194 -14.02 3.12 7.90
C SER A 194 -13.70 3.65 6.50
N ILE A 195 -14.69 4.23 5.83
CA ILE A 195 -14.55 4.79 4.48
C ILE A 195 -13.56 5.95 4.48
N TYR A 196 -13.65 6.83 5.48
CA TYR A 196 -12.76 7.99 5.61
C TYR A 196 -11.30 7.57 5.80
N THR A 197 -11.02 6.56 6.64
CA THR A 197 -9.66 6.13 6.95
C THR A 197 -8.98 5.37 5.81
N ASN A 198 -9.72 4.57 5.07
CA ASN A 198 -9.26 3.92 3.84
C ASN A 198 -10.46 3.47 3.00
N PHE A 199 -10.72 4.17 1.93
CA PHE A 199 -11.84 3.86 1.02
C PHE A 199 -11.66 2.52 0.34
N TYR A 200 -10.41 2.16 -0.04
CA TYR A 200 -10.13 0.97 -0.84
C TYR A 200 -10.51 -0.33 -0.11
N LEU A 201 -10.00 -0.54 1.11
CA LEU A 201 -10.36 -1.72 1.88
C LEU A 201 -11.83 -1.66 2.36
N SER A 202 -12.38 -0.45 2.51
CA SER A 202 -13.80 -0.27 2.84
C SER A 202 -14.75 -0.65 1.70
N ILE A 203 -14.33 -0.63 0.42
CA ILE A 203 -15.12 -1.20 -0.69
C ILE A 203 -15.36 -2.70 -0.43
N MET A 204 -14.33 -3.45 -0.05
CA MET A 204 -14.46 -4.88 0.29
C MET A 204 -15.37 -5.09 1.50
N LEU A 205 -15.26 -4.23 2.52
CA LEU A 205 -16.18 -4.25 3.65
C LEU A 205 -17.62 -3.96 3.20
N CYS A 206 -17.85 -2.99 2.30
CA CYS A 206 -19.18 -2.66 1.78
C CYS A 206 -19.77 -3.83 0.98
N ILE A 207 -18.99 -4.51 0.14
CA ILE A 207 -19.43 -5.72 -0.57
C ILE A 207 -19.86 -6.78 0.45
N PHE A 208 -19.04 -7.03 1.47
CA PHE A 208 -19.37 -7.98 2.52
C PHE A 208 -20.58 -7.57 3.34
N LEU A 209 -20.75 -6.29 3.64
CA LEU A 209 -21.92 -5.78 4.37
C LEU A 209 -23.23 -6.07 3.60
N VAL A 210 -23.23 -5.98 2.26
CA VAL A 210 -24.39 -6.37 1.45
C VAL A 210 -24.66 -7.87 1.57
N LEU A 211 -23.63 -8.71 1.41
CA LEU A 211 -23.77 -10.16 1.53
C LEU A 211 -24.23 -10.59 2.94
N TYR A 212 -23.63 -9.98 3.97
CA TYR A 212 -23.97 -10.26 5.36
C TYR A 212 -25.37 -9.76 5.73
N PHE A 213 -25.74 -8.56 5.22
CA PHE A 213 -27.10 -8.04 5.37
C PHE A 213 -28.14 -9.03 4.80
N VAL A 214 -27.92 -9.53 3.58
CA VAL A 214 -28.80 -10.54 2.96
C VAL A 214 -28.89 -11.79 3.83
N ALA A 215 -27.75 -12.31 4.32
CA ALA A 215 -27.72 -13.48 5.19
C ALA A 215 -28.54 -13.29 6.49
N LEU A 216 -28.46 -12.10 7.09
CA LEU A 216 -29.17 -11.76 8.33
C LEU A 216 -30.67 -11.55 8.12
N ILE A 217 -31.07 -10.94 6.99
CA ILE A 217 -32.46 -10.56 6.74
C ILE A 217 -33.26 -11.66 6.06
N LEU A 218 -32.61 -12.65 5.42
CA LEU A 218 -33.25 -13.68 4.60
C LEU A 218 -34.41 -14.39 5.33
N TRP A 219 -34.24 -14.66 6.61
CA TRP A 219 -35.20 -15.40 7.43
C TRP A 219 -36.15 -14.53 8.24
N LYS A 220 -36.12 -13.19 8.09
CA LYS A 220 -37.03 -12.26 8.77
C LYS A 220 -38.36 -12.12 8.00
N PRO A 221 -39.46 -11.70 8.66
CA PRO A 221 -40.73 -11.38 8.01
C PRO A 221 -40.59 -10.27 6.98
N TRP A 222 -41.47 -10.25 5.95
CA TRP A 222 -41.40 -9.29 4.86
C TRP A 222 -41.49 -7.82 5.31
N SER A 223 -42.33 -7.52 6.28
CA SER A 223 -42.48 -6.18 6.86
C SER A 223 -41.15 -5.66 7.49
N VAL A 224 -40.40 -6.55 8.10
CA VAL A 224 -39.07 -6.25 8.66
C VAL A 224 -38.05 -6.08 7.51
N LYS A 225 -38.07 -6.99 6.53
CA LYS A 225 -37.15 -6.94 5.37
C LYS A 225 -37.18 -5.58 4.71
N TRP A 226 -38.34 -5.13 4.24
CA TRP A 226 -38.49 -3.86 3.53
C TRP A 226 -37.99 -2.67 4.33
N ARG A 227 -38.46 -2.56 5.58
CA ARG A 227 -38.08 -1.44 6.47
C ARG A 227 -36.58 -1.42 6.74
N ARG A 228 -35.96 -2.59 7.00
CA ARG A 228 -34.52 -2.67 7.29
C ARG A 228 -33.66 -2.45 6.05
N SER A 229 -34.14 -2.89 4.89
CA SER A 229 -33.43 -2.62 3.62
C SER A 229 -33.36 -1.14 3.33
N LEU A 230 -34.46 -0.40 3.52
CA LEU A 230 -34.45 1.06 3.37
C LEU A 230 -33.52 1.74 4.39
N GLN A 231 -33.53 1.28 5.65
CA GLN A 231 -32.62 1.81 6.67
C GLN A 231 -31.17 1.51 6.35
N PHE A 232 -30.85 0.30 5.92
CA PHE A 232 -29.50 -0.11 5.50
C PHE A 232 -29.00 0.78 4.35
N GLY A 233 -29.79 0.91 3.27
CA GLY A 233 -29.44 1.78 2.14
C GLY A 233 -29.25 3.23 2.57
N TRP A 234 -30.19 3.79 3.35
CA TRP A 234 -30.12 5.15 3.82
C TRP A 234 -28.86 5.45 4.64
N TYR A 235 -28.59 4.62 5.66
CA TYR A 235 -27.45 4.85 6.54
C TYR A 235 -26.11 4.54 5.87
N SER A 236 -26.07 3.63 4.88
CA SER A 236 -24.90 3.38 4.07
C SER A 236 -24.57 4.56 3.14
N LEU A 237 -25.58 5.12 2.44
CA LEU A 237 -25.41 6.31 1.61
C LEU A 237 -25.00 7.52 2.45
N LEU A 238 -25.62 7.68 3.62
CA LEU A 238 -25.27 8.76 4.53
C LEU A 238 -23.82 8.65 5.04
N ALA A 239 -23.34 7.42 5.29
CA ALA A 239 -21.95 7.18 5.68
C ALA A 239 -20.98 7.55 4.55
N GLY A 240 -21.28 7.18 3.31
CA GLY A 240 -20.50 7.60 2.14
C GLY A 240 -20.48 9.12 1.98
N GLY A 241 -21.65 9.78 2.10
CA GLY A 241 -21.75 11.22 2.03
C GLY A 241 -20.98 11.96 3.15
N MET A 242 -20.96 11.42 4.38
CA MET A 242 -20.14 11.96 5.48
C MET A 242 -18.63 11.89 5.20
N SER A 243 -18.19 10.98 4.33
CA SER A 243 -16.79 10.81 3.95
C SER A 243 -16.44 11.51 2.62
N ALA A 244 -17.38 12.26 2.02
CA ALA A 244 -17.22 12.85 0.69
C ALA A 244 -16.05 13.84 0.59
N VAL A 245 -15.74 14.55 1.67
CA VAL A 245 -14.59 15.47 1.75
C VAL A 245 -13.27 14.78 1.43
N MET A 246 -13.17 13.47 1.68
CA MET A 246 -12.00 12.66 1.34
C MET A 246 -12.19 11.90 0.03
N LEU A 247 -13.40 11.38 -0.20
CA LEU A 247 -13.67 10.52 -1.36
C LEU A 247 -13.61 11.28 -2.68
N LEU A 248 -14.13 12.54 -2.75
CA LEU A 248 -14.18 13.27 -4.01
C LEU A 248 -12.78 13.67 -4.50
N PRO A 249 -11.87 14.26 -3.69
CA PRO A 249 -10.50 14.50 -4.14
C PRO A 249 -9.79 13.24 -4.63
N VAL A 250 -9.90 12.14 -3.90
CA VAL A 250 -9.30 10.86 -4.31
C VAL A 250 -9.92 10.34 -5.61
N TYR A 251 -11.24 10.45 -5.79
CA TYR A 251 -11.91 10.05 -7.02
C TYR A 251 -11.41 10.83 -8.23
N PHE A 252 -11.31 12.16 -8.11
CA PHE A 252 -10.78 12.99 -9.21
C PHE A 252 -9.33 12.65 -9.55
N ALA A 253 -8.48 12.46 -8.54
CA ALA A 253 -7.11 12.06 -8.77
C ALA A 253 -6.99 10.68 -9.44
N LEU A 254 -7.71 9.66 -8.93
CA LEU A 254 -7.69 8.32 -9.52
C LEU A 254 -8.26 8.28 -10.94
N SER A 255 -9.12 9.23 -11.32
CA SER A 255 -9.63 9.34 -12.69
C SER A 255 -8.56 9.73 -13.72
N GLY A 256 -7.42 10.27 -13.29
CA GLY A 256 -6.26 10.57 -14.12
C GLY A 256 -5.13 9.52 -14.04
N THR A 257 -5.39 8.36 -13.42
CA THR A 257 -4.40 7.27 -13.31
C THR A 257 -4.74 6.13 -14.26
N GLU A 258 -3.79 5.25 -14.53
CA GLU A 258 -4.05 4.02 -15.30
C GLU A 258 -5.12 3.09 -14.67
N PHE A 259 -5.48 3.28 -13.39
CA PHE A 259 -6.56 2.52 -12.74
C PHE A 259 -7.97 2.92 -13.19
N HIS A 260 -8.11 3.96 -13.99
CA HIS A 260 -9.39 4.42 -14.55
C HIS A 260 -9.95 3.44 -15.59
N GLU A 261 -9.12 2.66 -16.28
CA GLU A 261 -9.60 1.74 -17.31
C GLU A 261 -10.32 0.53 -16.69
N PHE A 262 -11.57 0.34 -17.13
CA PHE A 262 -12.39 -0.79 -16.74
C PHE A 262 -12.17 -1.99 -17.68
N ASN A 263 -11.32 -2.91 -17.25
CA ASN A 263 -10.96 -4.11 -18.01
C ASN A 263 -11.57 -5.37 -17.37
N PHE A 264 -12.86 -5.65 -17.68
CA PHE A 264 -13.51 -6.86 -17.18
C PHE A 264 -12.83 -8.11 -17.75
N PRO A 265 -12.63 -9.17 -16.94
CA PRO A 265 -11.99 -10.40 -17.41
C PRO A 265 -12.74 -11.07 -18.56
N ASP A 266 -12.09 -11.27 -19.70
CA ASP A 266 -12.67 -11.95 -20.87
C ASP A 266 -12.92 -13.44 -20.65
N THR A 267 -12.14 -14.05 -19.75
CA THR A 267 -12.19 -15.49 -19.48
C THR A 267 -12.15 -15.77 -17.97
N VAL A 268 -12.87 -16.79 -17.54
CA VAL A 268 -12.80 -17.29 -16.17
C VAL A 268 -11.51 -18.11 -16.00
N LYS A 269 -10.68 -17.70 -15.05
CA LYS A 269 -9.46 -18.42 -14.67
C LYS A 269 -9.56 -18.83 -13.20
N TRP A 270 -9.05 -20.03 -12.91
CA TRP A 270 -8.95 -20.57 -11.56
C TRP A 270 -7.49 -20.59 -11.16
N TYR A 271 -7.14 -19.93 -10.04
CA TYR A 271 -5.76 -19.81 -9.58
C TYR A 271 -5.26 -21.06 -8.88
N MET A 272 -6.12 -21.69 -8.08
CA MET A 272 -5.80 -22.86 -7.26
C MET A 272 -7.03 -23.74 -7.05
N ASN A 273 -6.82 -24.97 -6.57
CA ASN A 273 -7.90 -25.85 -6.15
C ASN A 273 -8.24 -25.67 -4.67
N LEU A 274 -9.41 -26.17 -4.26
CA LEU A 274 -9.89 -26.04 -2.87
C LEU A 274 -8.94 -26.67 -1.83
N LEU A 275 -8.24 -27.74 -2.16
CA LEU A 275 -7.34 -28.41 -1.22
C LEU A 275 -6.07 -27.58 -0.99
N GLU A 276 -5.54 -26.96 -2.03
CA GLU A 276 -4.45 -26.00 -1.95
C GLU A 276 -4.83 -24.80 -1.11
N GLU A 277 -6.03 -24.27 -1.33
CA GLU A 277 -6.53 -23.14 -0.55
C GLU A 277 -6.71 -23.51 0.93
N LEU A 278 -7.24 -24.71 1.24
CA LEU A 278 -7.37 -25.18 2.62
C LEU A 278 -6.02 -25.36 3.31
N ALA A 279 -4.96 -25.73 2.59
CA ALA A 279 -3.61 -25.80 3.14
C ALA A 279 -3.09 -24.45 3.65
N ARG A 280 -3.56 -23.33 3.10
CA ARG A 280 -3.20 -21.98 3.56
C ARG A 280 -3.70 -21.64 4.98
N HIS A 281 -4.50 -22.50 5.61
CA HIS A 281 -4.88 -22.37 7.02
C HIS A 281 -3.88 -23.02 7.98
N CYS A 282 -2.88 -23.73 7.49
CA CYS A 282 -1.84 -24.35 8.32
C CYS A 282 -0.97 -23.29 9.01
N ILE A 283 -0.33 -23.65 10.12
CA ILE A 283 0.68 -22.82 10.78
C ILE A 283 1.98 -22.82 9.95
N ASN A 284 2.79 -21.79 10.08
CA ASN A 284 4.09 -21.66 9.39
C ASN A 284 3.98 -21.61 7.86
N VAL A 285 2.85 -21.21 7.32
CA VAL A 285 2.72 -20.95 5.89
C VAL A 285 3.39 -19.63 5.56
N SER A 286 4.34 -19.61 4.62
CA SER A 286 5.00 -18.39 4.19
C SER A 286 3.99 -17.38 3.64
N MET A 287 4.09 -16.13 4.08
CA MET A 287 3.18 -15.07 3.66
C MET A 287 3.47 -14.67 2.22
N LYS A 288 2.43 -14.64 1.40
CA LYS A 288 2.50 -14.27 -0.01
C LYS A 288 1.93 -12.85 -0.20
N VAL A 289 2.70 -12.02 -0.87
CA VAL A 289 2.38 -10.62 -1.17
C VAL A 289 2.59 -10.26 -2.64
N GLN A 290 3.05 -11.22 -3.44
CA GLN A 290 3.25 -11.08 -4.88
C GLN A 290 1.97 -11.45 -5.66
N ALA A 291 2.02 -11.36 -6.98
CA ALA A 291 0.88 -11.58 -7.87
C ALA A 291 0.46 -13.05 -8.08
N ASP A 292 0.95 -13.97 -7.26
CA ASP A 292 0.68 -15.42 -7.31
C ASP A 292 -0.68 -15.85 -6.71
N HIS A 293 -1.51 -14.90 -6.32
CA HIS A 293 -2.89 -15.03 -5.83
C HIS A 293 -3.11 -15.92 -4.58
N TRP A 294 -2.07 -16.33 -3.86
CA TRP A 294 -2.21 -17.14 -2.65
C TRP A 294 -2.82 -16.37 -1.48
N PRO A 295 -4.01 -16.75 -0.93
CA PRO A 295 -4.61 -16.01 0.18
C PRO A 295 -3.89 -16.27 1.51
N ASN A 296 -3.81 -15.23 2.36
CA ASN A 296 -3.22 -15.32 3.69
C ASN A 296 -4.32 -15.46 4.75
N ILE A 297 -4.77 -16.71 5.02
CA ILE A 297 -6.01 -17.01 5.76
C ILE A 297 -5.84 -17.79 7.05
N TYR A 298 -4.62 -18.03 7.51
CA TYR A 298 -4.39 -18.67 8.81
C TYR A 298 -5.09 -17.91 9.95
N CYS A 299 -5.74 -18.62 10.86
CA CYS A 299 -6.40 -18.07 12.04
C CYS A 299 -6.43 -19.04 13.24
N GLY A 300 -5.39 -19.88 13.33
CA GLY A 300 -5.25 -20.93 14.34
C GLY A 300 -5.71 -22.30 13.83
N VAL A 301 -4.89 -23.33 14.04
CA VAL A 301 -5.13 -24.69 13.50
C VAL A 301 -6.34 -25.39 14.10
N ALA A 302 -6.84 -24.91 15.25
CA ALA A 302 -8.06 -25.43 15.87
C ALA A 302 -9.29 -25.42 14.94
N ILE A 303 -9.29 -24.56 13.90
CA ILE A 303 -10.39 -24.50 12.92
C ILE A 303 -10.59 -25.80 12.17
N PHE A 304 -9.52 -26.59 11.92
CA PHE A 304 -9.64 -27.91 11.27
C PHE A 304 -10.51 -28.89 12.06
N LEU A 305 -10.63 -28.68 13.37
CA LEU A 305 -11.52 -29.46 14.22
C LEU A 305 -12.87 -28.74 14.45
N LEU A 306 -12.86 -27.43 14.62
CA LEU A 306 -14.04 -26.66 15.00
C LEU A 306 -15.02 -26.46 13.83
N ILE A 307 -14.55 -26.29 12.59
CA ILE A 307 -15.45 -26.10 11.44
C ILE A 307 -16.24 -27.38 11.10
N PRO A 308 -15.64 -28.61 11.05
CA PRO A 308 -16.44 -29.82 10.96
C PRO A 308 -17.43 -29.98 12.12
N LEU A 309 -17.03 -29.61 13.35
CA LEU A 309 -17.96 -29.62 14.49
C LEU A 309 -19.10 -28.62 14.36
N PHE A 310 -18.87 -27.45 13.69
CA PHE A 310 -19.94 -26.51 13.38
C PHE A 310 -21.02 -27.13 12.50
N LEU A 311 -20.61 -27.92 11.51
CA LEU A 311 -21.53 -28.61 10.62
C LEU A 311 -22.33 -29.72 11.35
N LEU A 312 -21.67 -30.43 12.23
CA LEU A 312 -22.30 -31.59 12.94
C LEU A 312 -23.14 -31.15 14.13
N ASN A 313 -22.84 -30.04 14.79
CA ASN A 313 -23.50 -29.63 16.04
C ASN A 313 -24.99 -29.36 15.85
N ARG A 314 -25.84 -30.08 16.58
CA ARG A 314 -27.31 -30.00 16.47
C ARG A 314 -27.93 -28.80 17.19
N ARG A 315 -27.17 -28.10 18.06
CA ARG A 315 -27.67 -26.92 18.76
C ARG A 315 -27.62 -25.67 17.86
N ILE A 316 -26.77 -25.69 16.85
CA ILE A 316 -26.69 -24.60 15.86
C ILE A 316 -27.78 -24.85 14.81
N SER A 317 -28.66 -23.88 14.63
CA SER A 317 -29.78 -23.99 13.70
C SER A 317 -29.31 -24.14 12.25
N TRP A 318 -30.03 -24.93 11.45
CA TRP A 318 -29.66 -25.16 10.05
C TRP A 318 -29.65 -23.88 9.22
N LYS A 319 -30.52 -22.90 9.56
CA LYS A 319 -30.58 -21.57 8.89
C LYS A 319 -29.29 -20.79 9.12
N ASN A 320 -28.79 -20.78 10.35
CA ASN A 320 -27.53 -20.14 10.71
C ASN A 320 -26.33 -20.80 10.02
N LYS A 321 -26.31 -22.16 10.03
CA LYS A 321 -25.28 -22.93 9.31
C LYS A 321 -25.27 -22.58 7.83
N LEU A 322 -26.43 -22.66 7.16
CA LEU A 322 -26.55 -22.39 5.72
C LEU A 322 -26.10 -20.97 5.38
N SER A 323 -26.54 -19.95 6.13
CA SER A 323 -26.14 -18.57 5.90
C SER A 323 -24.62 -18.38 5.98
N LYS A 324 -23.97 -18.92 7.03
CA LYS A 324 -22.52 -18.81 7.22
C LYS A 324 -21.72 -19.63 6.21
N LEU A 325 -22.21 -20.81 5.84
CA LEU A 325 -21.57 -21.65 4.83
C LEU A 325 -21.61 -21.04 3.43
N VAL A 326 -22.73 -20.39 3.06
CA VAL A 326 -22.83 -19.68 1.79
C VAL A 326 -21.84 -18.53 1.76
N LEU A 327 -21.75 -17.74 2.85
CA LEU A 327 -20.76 -16.68 2.95
C LEU A 327 -19.32 -17.21 2.87
N ALA A 328 -19.00 -18.30 3.56
CA ALA A 328 -17.69 -18.94 3.49
C ALA A 328 -17.37 -19.45 2.07
N ALA A 329 -18.37 -20.07 1.39
CA ALA A 329 -18.20 -20.53 0.01
C ALA A 329 -17.96 -19.36 -0.96
N VAL A 330 -18.64 -18.22 -0.78
CA VAL A 330 -18.37 -17.01 -1.59
C VAL A 330 -16.92 -16.57 -1.42
N PHE A 331 -16.37 -16.57 -0.21
CA PHE A 331 -14.96 -16.21 -0.01
C PHE A 331 -14.00 -17.21 -0.67
N LEU A 332 -14.21 -18.52 -0.43
CA LEU A 332 -13.35 -19.55 -1.03
C LEU A 332 -13.37 -19.48 -2.57
N LEU A 333 -14.55 -19.29 -3.17
CA LEU A 333 -14.64 -19.06 -4.61
C LEU A 333 -13.97 -17.76 -5.05
N SER A 334 -13.99 -16.72 -4.21
CA SER A 334 -13.40 -15.41 -4.52
C SER A 334 -11.88 -15.42 -4.45
N PHE A 335 -11.27 -16.28 -3.66
CA PHE A 335 -9.81 -16.43 -3.62
C PHE A 335 -9.29 -17.24 -4.81
N THR A 336 -10.11 -18.06 -5.43
CA THR A 336 -9.69 -18.95 -6.51
C THR A 336 -10.09 -18.47 -7.91
N CYS A 337 -11.11 -17.60 -8.04
CA CYS A 337 -11.68 -17.17 -9.31
C CYS A 337 -11.32 -15.71 -9.62
N ASN A 338 -10.68 -15.47 -10.76
CA ASN A 338 -10.27 -14.14 -11.20
C ASN A 338 -11.42 -13.12 -11.30
N VAL A 339 -12.60 -13.53 -11.75
CA VAL A 339 -13.78 -12.65 -11.89
C VAL A 339 -14.25 -12.16 -10.52
N LEU A 340 -14.31 -13.05 -9.53
CA LEU A 340 -14.70 -12.66 -8.18
C LEU A 340 -13.61 -11.84 -7.49
N ASP A 341 -12.35 -12.18 -7.71
CA ASP A 341 -11.20 -11.42 -7.24
C ASP A 341 -11.24 -9.98 -7.77
N PHE A 342 -11.47 -9.79 -9.06
CA PHE A 342 -11.67 -8.49 -9.70
C PHE A 342 -12.82 -7.68 -9.04
N ILE A 343 -13.97 -8.32 -8.78
CA ILE A 343 -15.10 -7.65 -8.12
C ILE A 343 -14.75 -7.19 -6.71
N TRP A 344 -14.08 -8.04 -5.91
CA TRP A 344 -13.66 -7.69 -4.56
C TRP A 344 -12.68 -6.51 -4.53
N HIS A 345 -11.84 -6.39 -5.55
CA HIS A 345 -10.85 -5.32 -5.67
C HIS A 345 -11.40 -4.02 -6.30
N GLY A 346 -12.71 -3.84 -6.30
CA GLY A 346 -13.36 -2.62 -6.80
C GLY A 346 -13.36 -2.51 -8.32
N MET A 347 -13.50 -3.63 -9.02
CA MET A 347 -13.49 -3.74 -10.47
C MET A 347 -12.12 -3.41 -11.09
N ASN A 348 -11.04 -3.81 -10.40
CA ASN A 348 -9.68 -3.72 -10.89
C ASN A 348 -8.89 -4.99 -10.53
N TYR A 349 -7.84 -5.32 -11.29
CA TYR A 349 -6.94 -6.41 -10.93
C TYR A 349 -5.86 -5.92 -9.96
N PRO A 350 -5.61 -6.64 -8.87
CA PRO A 350 -4.46 -6.36 -8.02
C PRO A 350 -3.18 -6.86 -8.71
N ASP A 351 -2.20 -5.98 -8.88
CA ASP A 351 -0.87 -6.34 -9.40
C ASP A 351 -0.06 -7.16 -8.37
N SER A 352 -0.45 -7.09 -7.11
CA SER A 352 0.16 -7.79 -5.98
C SER A 352 -0.79 -7.79 -4.78
N LEU A 353 -0.37 -8.32 -3.64
CA LEU A 353 -1.12 -8.31 -2.36
C LEU A 353 -2.47 -9.04 -2.47
N PRO A 354 -2.47 -10.36 -2.77
CA PRO A 354 -3.68 -11.12 -3.07
C PRO A 354 -4.58 -11.33 -1.85
N GLY A 355 -5.87 -11.54 -2.11
CA GLY A 355 -6.82 -11.93 -1.07
C GLY A 355 -7.02 -10.86 0.01
N ARG A 356 -7.04 -9.57 -0.35
CA ARG A 356 -7.16 -8.44 0.59
C ARG A 356 -8.45 -8.48 1.41
N GLN A 357 -9.50 -9.15 0.92
CA GLN A 357 -10.76 -9.39 1.63
C GLN A 357 -10.66 -10.49 2.72
N SER A 358 -9.52 -11.18 2.87
CA SER A 358 -9.39 -12.34 3.76
C SER A 358 -9.55 -12.03 5.25
N TYR A 359 -9.39 -10.77 5.70
CA TYR A 359 -9.69 -10.38 7.09
C TYR A 359 -11.18 -10.59 7.45
N LEU A 360 -12.08 -10.46 6.48
CA LEU A 360 -13.53 -10.72 6.65
C LEU A 360 -13.81 -12.22 6.68
N TYR A 361 -13.12 -13.00 5.87
CA TYR A 361 -13.18 -14.46 5.91
C TYR A 361 -12.69 -14.99 7.27
N VAL A 362 -11.55 -14.53 7.75
CA VAL A 362 -11.00 -14.86 9.07
C VAL A 362 -12.01 -14.53 10.17
N TRP A 363 -12.62 -13.33 10.12
CA TRP A 363 -13.70 -12.96 11.03
C TRP A 363 -14.83 -13.99 11.02
N LEU A 364 -15.32 -14.38 9.84
CA LEU A 364 -16.43 -15.32 9.68
C LEU A 364 -16.09 -16.71 10.26
N ILE A 365 -14.94 -17.25 9.91
CA ILE A 365 -14.48 -18.59 10.38
C ILE A 365 -14.32 -18.61 11.91
N LEU A 366 -13.74 -17.56 12.50
CA LEU A 366 -13.58 -17.44 13.94
C LEU A 366 -14.92 -17.27 14.67
N VAL A 367 -15.91 -16.59 14.08
CA VAL A 367 -17.28 -16.50 14.61
C VAL A 367 -17.96 -17.88 14.60
N MET A 368 -17.82 -18.67 13.53
CA MET A 368 -18.31 -20.04 13.45
C MET A 368 -17.65 -20.94 14.51
N ALA A 369 -16.34 -20.84 14.64
CA ALA A 369 -15.55 -21.61 15.61
C ALA A 369 -15.91 -21.25 17.06
N TYR A 370 -16.10 -19.97 17.37
CA TYR A 370 -16.52 -19.52 18.70
C TYR A 370 -17.94 -20.00 19.04
N GLU A 371 -18.86 -20.05 18.08
CA GLU A 371 -20.19 -20.58 18.27
C GLU A 371 -20.16 -22.08 18.67
N VAL A 372 -19.29 -22.86 18.03
CA VAL A 372 -19.03 -24.27 18.43
C VAL A 372 -18.52 -24.34 19.86
N TYR A 373 -17.52 -23.48 20.20
CA TYR A 373 -16.96 -23.44 21.55
C TYR A 373 -18.04 -23.23 22.62
N LEU A 374 -19.04 -22.39 22.38
CA LEU A 374 -20.15 -22.15 23.29
C LEU A 374 -21.02 -23.42 23.49
N HIS A 375 -21.04 -24.32 22.53
CA HIS A 375 -21.84 -25.56 22.52
C HIS A 375 -21.00 -26.83 22.72
N LEU A 376 -19.71 -26.72 23.11
CA LEU A 376 -18.85 -27.89 23.33
C LEU A 376 -19.44 -28.95 24.30
N ARG A 377 -20.27 -28.52 25.26
CA ARG A 377 -20.93 -29.40 26.20
C ARG A 377 -22.00 -30.30 25.56
N ASP A 378 -22.54 -29.97 24.41
CA ASP A 378 -23.59 -30.68 23.72
C ASP A 378 -23.06 -31.63 22.64
N ILE A 379 -21.74 -31.63 22.38
CA ILE A 379 -21.08 -32.45 21.35
C ILE A 379 -21.08 -33.93 21.78
N ARG A 380 -21.26 -34.83 20.83
CA ARG A 380 -21.22 -36.29 21.01
C ARG A 380 -19.84 -36.83 20.60
N TRP A 381 -19.50 -38.02 21.15
CA TRP A 381 -18.19 -38.62 20.89
C TRP A 381 -17.92 -38.84 19.39
N TYR A 382 -18.92 -39.30 18.65
CA TYR A 382 -18.77 -39.58 17.21
C TYR A 382 -18.61 -38.29 16.40
N GLU A 383 -19.17 -37.16 16.87
CA GLU A 383 -18.94 -35.83 16.23
C GLU A 383 -17.47 -35.41 16.35
N ILE A 384 -16.83 -35.72 17.49
CA ILE A 384 -15.39 -35.49 17.69
C ILE A 384 -14.57 -36.40 16.77
N VAL A 385 -14.94 -37.68 16.66
CA VAL A 385 -14.23 -38.63 15.78
C VAL A 385 -14.35 -38.20 14.31
N ILE A 386 -15.55 -37.83 13.84
CA ILE A 386 -15.76 -37.39 12.49
C ILE A 386 -14.97 -36.08 12.22
N ALA A 387 -15.00 -35.12 13.15
CA ALA A 387 -14.26 -33.87 13.03
C ALA A 387 -12.74 -34.11 12.96
N ALA A 388 -12.24 -35.05 13.76
CA ALA A 388 -10.83 -35.45 13.69
C ALA A 388 -10.50 -36.08 12.33
N ILE A 389 -11.30 -37.05 11.85
CA ILE A 389 -11.08 -37.72 10.56
C ILE A 389 -11.06 -36.68 9.44
N VAL A 390 -12.01 -35.73 9.41
CA VAL A 390 -12.08 -34.69 8.40
C VAL A 390 -10.90 -33.74 8.51
N GLY A 391 -10.60 -33.22 9.71
CA GLY A 391 -9.51 -32.24 9.91
C GLY A 391 -8.14 -32.83 9.57
N TYR A 392 -7.80 -34.01 10.11
CA TYR A 392 -6.55 -34.69 9.76
C TYR A 392 -6.53 -35.11 8.30
N GLY A 393 -7.67 -35.59 7.77
CA GLY A 393 -7.77 -35.96 6.36
C GLY A 393 -7.46 -34.82 5.41
N VAL A 394 -7.97 -33.63 5.69
CA VAL A 394 -7.68 -32.43 4.89
C VAL A 394 -6.19 -32.07 4.95
N VAL A 395 -5.59 -32.01 6.14
CA VAL A 395 -4.17 -31.64 6.29
C VAL A 395 -3.24 -32.66 5.64
N ILE A 396 -3.51 -33.97 5.85
CA ILE A 396 -2.70 -35.05 5.26
C ILE A 396 -2.89 -35.11 3.74
N ALA A 397 -4.11 -34.92 3.24
CA ALA A 397 -4.40 -34.89 1.81
C ALA A 397 -3.70 -33.69 1.15
N ALA A 398 -3.74 -32.51 1.77
CA ALA A 398 -2.99 -31.34 1.29
C ALA A 398 -1.49 -31.64 1.23
N TRP A 399 -0.92 -32.25 2.26
CA TRP A 399 0.50 -32.60 2.29
C TRP A 399 0.92 -33.58 1.17
N ILE A 400 0.05 -34.56 0.86
CA ILE A 400 0.39 -35.63 -0.09
C ILE A 400 0.07 -35.24 -1.55
N PHE A 401 -1.04 -34.52 -1.77
CA PHE A 401 -1.63 -34.33 -3.09
C PHE A 401 -1.51 -32.91 -3.65
N THR A 402 -0.90 -31.97 -2.90
CA THR A 402 -0.74 -30.59 -3.38
C THR A 402 0.70 -30.12 -3.17
N ASP A 403 1.12 -29.23 -4.06
CA ASP A 403 2.38 -28.47 -3.94
C ASP A 403 2.03 -27.00 -3.75
N VAL A 404 1.79 -26.62 -2.50
CA VAL A 404 1.39 -25.25 -2.15
C VAL A 404 2.61 -24.41 -1.88
N GLU A 405 2.79 -23.41 -2.68
CA GLU A 405 3.90 -22.48 -2.53
C GLU A 405 3.92 -21.83 -1.14
N GLY A 406 5.10 -21.79 -0.53
CA GLY A 406 5.28 -21.26 0.83
C GLY A 406 4.91 -22.23 1.95
N THR A 407 4.72 -23.51 1.63
CA THR A 407 4.61 -24.59 2.62
C THR A 407 5.87 -25.47 2.58
N ASP A 408 6.19 -26.05 3.72
CA ASP A 408 7.26 -27.03 3.89
C ASP A 408 6.79 -28.20 4.76
N VAL A 409 7.65 -29.18 5.00
CA VAL A 409 7.34 -30.33 5.86
C VAL A 409 6.94 -29.86 7.27
N TRP A 410 7.58 -28.84 7.80
CA TRP A 410 7.27 -28.31 9.13
C TRP A 410 5.91 -27.65 9.23
N THR A 411 5.42 -27.07 8.13
CA THR A 411 4.06 -26.53 8.03
C THR A 411 3.02 -27.58 8.40
N TYR A 412 3.12 -28.76 7.82
CA TYR A 412 2.18 -29.84 8.08
C TYR A 412 2.43 -30.54 9.42
N VAL A 413 3.69 -30.80 9.77
CA VAL A 413 4.08 -31.44 11.03
C VAL A 413 3.63 -30.60 12.25
N LEU A 414 3.91 -29.30 12.25
CA LEU A 414 3.48 -28.40 13.34
C LEU A 414 1.96 -28.31 13.41
N THR A 415 1.27 -28.24 12.26
CA THR A 415 -0.19 -28.24 12.21
C THR A 415 -0.75 -29.50 12.86
N LEU A 416 -0.23 -30.68 12.53
CA LEU A 416 -0.68 -31.96 13.11
C LEU A 416 -0.36 -32.06 14.60
N ILE A 417 0.77 -31.53 15.06
CA ILE A 417 1.11 -31.47 16.49
C ILE A 417 0.10 -30.61 17.26
N PHE A 418 -0.12 -29.36 16.85
CA PHE A 418 -1.07 -28.47 17.52
C PHE A 418 -2.51 -29.03 17.45
N MET A 419 -2.93 -29.57 16.29
CA MET A 419 -4.21 -30.24 16.17
C MET A 419 -4.35 -31.40 17.15
N SER A 420 -3.30 -32.23 17.36
CA SER A 420 -3.30 -33.35 18.27
C SER A 420 -3.47 -32.89 19.73
N VAL A 421 -2.83 -31.79 20.10
CA VAL A 421 -3.01 -31.20 21.44
C VAL A 421 -4.42 -30.65 21.61
N TYR A 422 -4.99 -29.97 20.61
CA TYR A 422 -6.37 -29.50 20.67
C TYR A 422 -7.38 -30.66 20.71
N LEU A 423 -7.15 -31.72 19.93
CA LEU A 423 -7.99 -32.92 19.96
C LEU A 423 -7.93 -33.58 21.33
N LEU A 424 -6.74 -33.72 21.91
CA LEU A 424 -6.59 -34.26 23.29
C LEU A 424 -7.38 -33.42 24.31
N MET A 425 -7.27 -32.09 24.23
CA MET A 425 -8.01 -31.16 25.10
C MET A 425 -9.53 -31.31 24.91
N LEU A 426 -9.98 -31.47 23.67
CA LEU A 426 -11.41 -31.71 23.34
C LEU A 426 -11.91 -33.05 23.89
N VAL A 427 -11.12 -34.14 23.77
CA VAL A 427 -11.42 -35.45 24.34
C VAL A 427 -11.42 -35.42 25.86
N CYS A 428 -10.46 -34.76 26.49
CA CYS A 428 -10.43 -34.55 27.93
C CYS A 428 -11.66 -33.76 28.42
N HIS A 429 -12.03 -32.67 27.69
CA HIS A 429 -13.25 -31.91 27.97
C HIS A 429 -14.50 -32.77 27.84
N TYR A 430 -14.59 -33.65 26.85
CA TYR A 430 -15.67 -34.60 26.68
C TYR A 430 -15.68 -35.64 27.81
N ALA A 431 -14.54 -36.29 28.11
CA ALA A 431 -14.38 -37.28 29.15
C ALA A 431 -14.76 -36.76 30.56
N TRP A 432 -14.50 -35.46 30.80
CA TRP A 432 -14.87 -34.81 32.07
C TRP A 432 -16.37 -34.82 32.38
N ARG A 433 -17.25 -35.13 31.42
CA ARG A 433 -18.69 -35.28 31.64
C ARG A 433 -19.03 -36.51 32.50
N PHE A 434 -18.19 -37.53 32.49
CA PHE A 434 -18.41 -38.76 33.20
C PHE A 434 -18.04 -38.62 34.68
N PRO A 435 -18.97 -39.02 35.63
CA PRO A 435 -18.69 -38.92 37.07
C PRO A 435 -17.44 -39.69 37.52
N ARG A 436 -17.25 -40.93 36.99
CA ARG A 436 -16.07 -41.76 37.31
C ARG A 436 -14.74 -41.09 36.97
N VAL A 437 -14.64 -40.41 35.86
CA VAL A 437 -13.43 -39.65 35.45
C VAL A 437 -13.18 -38.48 36.41
N ARG A 438 -14.25 -37.80 36.81
CA ARG A 438 -14.14 -36.70 37.80
C ARG A 438 -13.71 -37.20 39.18
N GLU A 439 -14.16 -38.35 39.62
CA GLU A 439 -13.77 -38.93 40.89
C GLU A 439 -12.34 -39.44 40.87
N TYR A 440 -11.91 -40.09 39.78
CA TYR A 440 -10.53 -40.54 39.60
C TYR A 440 -9.52 -39.40 39.65
N VAL A 441 -9.76 -38.34 38.90
CA VAL A 441 -8.87 -37.15 38.89
C VAL A 441 -8.88 -36.43 40.22
N ARG A 442 -9.99 -36.43 40.96
CA ARG A 442 -10.07 -35.88 42.31
C ARG A 442 -9.33 -36.70 43.38
N ALA A 443 -9.23 -37.99 43.20
CA ALA A 443 -8.53 -38.87 44.12
C ALA A 443 -7.01 -38.76 44.01
N GLN A 444 -6.50 -38.23 42.90
CA GLN A 444 -5.09 -37.95 42.74
C GLN A 444 -4.74 -36.55 43.26
N GLU A 445 -3.55 -36.37 43.83
CA GLU A 445 -3.08 -35.12 44.50
C GLU A 445 -2.95 -33.88 43.59
N TRP A 446 -3.42 -33.90 42.35
CA TRP A 446 -3.53 -32.78 41.42
C TRP A 446 -4.53 -31.70 41.88
N ARG A 447 -4.96 -31.72 43.11
CA ARG A 447 -5.93 -30.82 43.73
C ARG A 447 -5.56 -29.34 43.62
N VAL A 448 -4.31 -29.00 43.59
CA VAL A 448 -3.87 -27.58 43.59
C VAL A 448 -4.12 -26.90 42.25
N LEU A 449 -3.92 -27.60 41.12
CA LEU A 449 -4.15 -27.08 39.78
C LEU A 449 -5.65 -27.06 39.39
N PHE A 450 -6.50 -27.85 40.02
CA PHE A 450 -7.90 -28.01 39.64
C PHE A 450 -8.92 -27.55 40.68
N ASN A 451 -8.49 -26.89 41.75
CA ASN A 451 -9.41 -26.40 42.78
C ASN A 451 -10.34 -25.27 42.26
N ASN A 452 -9.95 -24.57 41.21
CA ASN A 452 -10.80 -23.66 40.45
C ASN A 452 -10.98 -24.20 39.03
N ARG A 453 -11.80 -25.24 38.88
CA ARG A 453 -11.98 -26.23 37.81
C ARG A 453 -11.99 -25.72 36.36
N TYR A 454 -12.36 -24.51 36.16
CA TYR A 454 -12.48 -23.90 34.84
C TYR A 454 -11.34 -22.92 34.56
N LEU A 455 -10.73 -22.33 35.56
CA LEU A 455 -9.70 -21.34 35.39
C LEU A 455 -8.41 -22.00 34.86
N GLY A 456 -7.95 -23.06 35.47
CA GLY A 456 -6.69 -23.71 35.11
C GLY A 456 -6.69 -24.26 33.66
N VAL A 457 -7.76 -24.97 33.27
CA VAL A 457 -7.88 -25.51 31.89
C VAL A 457 -8.00 -24.39 30.87
N ASN A 458 -8.75 -23.32 31.17
CA ASN A 458 -8.90 -22.20 30.26
C ASN A 458 -7.61 -21.39 30.17
N VAL A 459 -6.84 -21.24 31.25
CA VAL A 459 -5.53 -20.59 31.21
C VAL A 459 -4.55 -21.44 30.39
N LEU A 460 -4.52 -22.76 30.58
CA LEU A 460 -3.68 -23.64 29.77
C LEU A 460 -4.04 -23.56 28.27
N LEU A 461 -5.33 -23.53 27.93
CA LEU A 461 -5.79 -23.36 26.57
C LEU A 461 -5.39 -21.99 26.03
N LEU A 462 -5.49 -20.93 26.83
CA LEU A 462 -5.03 -19.60 26.43
C LEU A 462 -3.53 -19.59 26.14
N LEU A 463 -2.74 -20.15 27.03
CA LEU A 463 -1.29 -20.25 26.84
C LEU A 463 -0.94 -21.04 25.57
N LEU A 464 -1.61 -22.17 25.34
CA LEU A 464 -1.39 -22.97 24.13
C LEU A 464 -1.70 -22.19 22.85
N VAL A 465 -2.86 -21.52 22.79
CA VAL A 465 -3.23 -20.68 21.63
C VAL A 465 -2.26 -19.51 21.47
N VAL A 466 -1.88 -18.85 22.56
CA VAL A 466 -0.90 -17.74 22.49
C VAL A 466 0.46 -18.25 22.01
N VAL A 467 0.91 -19.43 22.44
CA VAL A 467 2.16 -20.05 21.96
C VAL A 467 2.06 -20.36 20.45
N GLU A 468 0.95 -20.95 19.99
CA GLU A 468 0.73 -21.23 18.57
C GLU A 468 0.78 -19.92 17.75
N LEU A 469 -0.01 -18.92 18.15
CA LEU A 469 -0.08 -17.63 17.44
C LEU A 469 1.26 -16.89 17.48
N ALA A 470 1.96 -16.93 18.61
CA ALA A 470 3.28 -16.32 18.74
C ALA A 470 4.32 -17.02 17.85
N ALA A 471 4.30 -18.36 17.81
CA ALA A 471 5.16 -19.12 16.92
C ALA A 471 4.89 -18.78 15.45
N ASN A 472 3.62 -18.73 15.02
CA ASN A 472 3.27 -18.35 13.66
C ASN A 472 3.71 -16.90 13.36
N THR A 473 3.43 -15.96 14.27
CA THR A 473 3.81 -14.55 14.11
C THR A 473 5.31 -14.38 13.96
N TYR A 474 6.11 -15.05 14.81
CA TYR A 474 7.56 -14.98 14.75
C TYR A 474 8.11 -15.57 13.44
N LEU A 475 7.60 -16.74 13.03
CA LEU A 475 8.08 -17.45 11.84
C LEU A 475 7.68 -16.76 10.53
N THR A 476 6.51 -16.12 10.47
CA THR A 476 5.93 -15.67 9.20
C THR A 476 5.75 -14.16 9.07
N SER A 477 5.64 -13.43 10.18
CA SER A 477 5.16 -12.05 10.18
C SER A 477 6.26 -11.01 10.36
N ILE A 478 7.29 -11.28 11.16
CA ILE A 478 8.29 -10.29 11.53
C ILE A 478 9.50 -10.40 10.60
N ARG A 479 9.60 -9.42 9.70
CA ARG A 479 10.77 -9.20 8.85
C ARG A 479 11.31 -7.81 9.12
N THR A 480 12.62 -7.63 9.03
CA THR A 480 13.30 -6.40 9.45
C THR A 480 14.31 -5.94 8.41
N VAL A 481 14.64 -4.66 8.45
CA VAL A 481 15.76 -4.04 7.73
C VAL A 481 16.72 -3.40 8.72
N ASN A 482 17.97 -3.23 8.35
CA ASN A 482 18.94 -2.56 9.20
C ASN A 482 18.61 -1.07 9.32
N ARG A 483 18.27 -0.62 10.54
CA ARG A 483 17.86 0.75 10.83
C ARG A 483 19.00 1.75 10.61
N THR A 484 20.19 1.44 11.10
CA THR A 484 21.33 2.34 10.97
C THR A 484 21.66 2.54 9.48
N LYS A 485 21.70 1.48 8.68
CA LYS A 485 21.98 1.61 7.24
C LYS A 485 20.94 2.52 6.56
N TYR A 486 19.66 2.34 6.87
CA TYR A 486 18.58 3.17 6.33
C TYR A 486 18.74 4.64 6.72
N MET A 487 18.93 4.92 8.02
CA MET A 487 19.03 6.30 8.51
C MET A 487 20.35 6.98 8.08
N THR A 488 21.45 6.23 8.00
CA THR A 488 22.74 6.78 7.57
C THR A 488 22.70 7.22 6.12
N TYR A 489 22.04 6.48 5.25
CA TYR A 489 21.87 6.88 3.85
C TYR A 489 21.26 8.29 3.72
N PHE A 490 20.16 8.55 4.43
CA PHE A 490 19.54 9.88 4.39
C PHE A 490 20.39 10.96 5.08
N LYS A 491 21.11 10.61 6.14
CA LYS A 491 22.00 11.54 6.82
C LYS A 491 23.19 11.98 5.94
N ASN A 492 23.68 11.10 5.10
CA ASN A 492 24.84 11.38 4.24
C ASN A 492 24.61 12.53 3.26
N ALA A 493 23.39 12.75 2.77
CA ALA A 493 23.08 13.84 1.86
C ALA A 493 22.58 15.12 2.54
N GLU A 494 22.42 15.15 3.88
CA GLU A 494 21.87 16.33 4.58
C GLU A 494 22.70 17.60 4.33
N GLY A 495 24.04 17.51 4.41
CA GLY A 495 24.92 18.65 4.20
C GLY A 495 24.80 19.24 2.78
N ALA A 496 24.75 18.40 1.77
CA ALA A 496 24.57 18.81 0.37
C ALA A 496 23.20 19.48 0.15
N VAL A 497 22.15 18.91 0.73
CA VAL A 497 20.77 19.46 0.63
C VAL A 497 20.65 20.80 1.38
N GLU A 498 21.24 20.92 2.56
CA GLU A 498 21.25 22.19 3.31
C GLU A 498 22.00 23.28 2.55
N TRP A 499 23.15 22.96 1.99
CA TRP A 499 23.92 23.89 1.15
C TRP A 499 23.10 24.35 -0.06
N MET A 500 22.50 23.40 -0.78
CA MET A 500 21.69 23.68 -1.98
C MET A 500 20.52 24.62 -1.67
N LYS A 501 19.78 24.36 -0.59
CA LYS A 501 18.64 25.20 -0.16
C LYS A 501 19.06 26.59 0.30
N ALA A 502 20.29 26.75 0.80
CA ALA A 502 20.81 28.02 1.24
C ALA A 502 21.30 28.89 0.06
N GLU A 503 21.87 28.27 -0.98
CA GLU A 503 22.42 28.98 -2.14
C GLU A 503 21.37 29.28 -3.21
N ASP A 504 20.37 28.42 -3.37
CA ASP A 504 19.37 28.52 -4.43
C ASP A 504 17.94 28.39 -3.87
N GLY A 505 17.23 29.49 -3.80
CA GLY A 505 15.82 29.55 -3.35
C GLY A 505 14.81 29.38 -4.49
N GLY A 506 15.25 29.01 -5.70
CA GLY A 506 14.40 28.86 -6.88
C GLY A 506 13.56 27.58 -6.88
N LEU A 507 12.62 27.48 -7.82
CA LEU A 507 11.85 26.27 -8.07
C LEU A 507 12.56 25.44 -9.15
N TYR A 508 13.24 24.38 -8.73
CA TYR A 508 13.99 23.45 -9.58
C TYR A 508 13.83 22.02 -9.10
N ARG A 509 14.35 21.06 -9.86
CA ARG A 509 14.40 19.63 -9.44
C ARG A 509 15.84 19.19 -9.20
N THR A 510 15.95 18.30 -8.22
CA THR A 510 17.19 17.60 -7.86
C THR A 510 16.96 16.11 -7.99
N GLU A 511 17.84 15.42 -8.74
CA GLU A 511 17.77 13.98 -8.87
C GLU A 511 18.85 13.28 -8.06
N ILE A 512 18.67 11.99 -7.87
CA ILE A 512 19.51 11.18 -7.01
C ILE A 512 20.08 10.02 -7.85
N PHE A 513 21.41 9.90 -7.89
CA PHE A 513 22.07 8.87 -8.68
C PHE A 513 21.86 7.48 -8.08
N ASP A 514 22.24 7.31 -6.83
CA ASP A 514 22.16 6.04 -6.10
C ASP A 514 21.04 6.10 -5.07
N ARG A 515 19.81 5.97 -5.56
CA ARG A 515 18.63 6.06 -4.71
C ARG A 515 18.35 4.76 -3.95
N LEU A 516 17.91 4.89 -2.70
CA LEU A 516 17.46 3.78 -1.87
C LEU A 516 16.03 3.37 -2.22
N THR A 517 15.17 4.37 -2.46
CA THR A 517 13.77 4.19 -2.88
C THR A 517 13.39 5.22 -3.95
N LYS A 518 12.25 5.06 -4.59
CA LYS A 518 11.71 6.05 -5.54
C LYS A 518 11.07 7.28 -4.88
N ASN A 519 11.06 7.34 -3.55
CA ASN A 519 10.48 8.43 -2.76
C ASN A 519 11.50 9.09 -1.82
N ASP A 520 12.79 8.92 -2.08
CA ASP A 520 13.87 9.45 -1.25
C ASP A 520 13.83 10.99 -1.12
N SER A 521 13.38 11.68 -2.17
CA SER A 521 13.21 13.14 -2.18
C SER A 521 12.39 13.67 -0.99
N MET A 522 11.37 12.92 -0.58
CA MET A 522 10.52 13.31 0.55
C MET A 522 11.24 13.21 1.90
N MET A 523 12.30 12.41 1.98
CA MET A 523 13.12 12.31 3.21
C MET A 523 14.03 13.52 3.36
N TRP A 524 14.37 14.21 2.28
CA TRP A 524 15.20 15.42 2.27
C TRP A 524 14.41 16.70 1.99
N ASP A 525 13.11 16.59 1.71
CA ASP A 525 12.26 17.73 1.39
C ASP A 525 12.79 18.49 0.16
N ILE A 526 12.98 17.78 -0.97
CA ILE A 526 13.43 18.29 -2.26
C ILE A 526 12.47 17.91 -3.38
N ASN A 527 12.40 18.71 -4.44
CA ASN A 527 11.64 18.42 -5.64
C ASN A 527 12.42 17.46 -6.55
N THR A 528 11.73 16.55 -7.22
CA THR A 528 12.34 15.52 -8.07
C THR A 528 11.44 15.18 -9.26
N GLY A 529 11.95 14.45 -10.24
CA GLY A 529 11.18 13.82 -11.31
C GLY A 529 10.89 12.34 -11.05
N THR A 530 11.00 11.87 -9.82
CA THR A 530 10.87 10.45 -9.47
C THR A 530 9.83 10.24 -8.37
N ILE A 531 8.93 9.24 -8.54
CA ILE A 531 7.91 8.90 -7.54
C ILE A 531 7.45 7.45 -7.65
N PHE A 532 7.03 6.88 -6.52
CA PHE A 532 6.26 5.66 -6.42
C PHE A 532 4.99 5.91 -5.60
N SER A 533 3.86 6.06 -6.30
CA SER A 533 2.55 6.31 -5.70
C SER A 533 1.43 5.78 -6.60
N SER A 534 0.32 5.32 -6.01
CA SER A 534 -0.88 4.92 -6.75
C SER A 534 -1.71 6.11 -7.26
N THR A 535 -1.29 7.34 -7.02
CA THR A 535 -2.01 8.56 -7.41
C THR A 535 -1.31 9.35 -8.53
N ILE A 536 -0.38 8.73 -9.25
CA ILE A 536 0.37 9.37 -10.36
C ILE A 536 -0.47 9.43 -11.63
N HIS A 537 -0.20 10.43 -12.44
CA HIS A 537 -0.88 10.66 -13.72
C HIS A 537 -0.39 9.70 -14.80
N ALA A 538 -1.31 9.09 -15.52
CA ALA A 538 -1.02 8.14 -16.61
C ALA A 538 -0.25 8.83 -17.74
N GLU A 539 -0.62 10.06 -18.09
CA GLU A 539 0.00 10.83 -19.17
C GLU A 539 1.49 11.13 -18.90
N VAL A 540 1.86 11.32 -17.62
CA VAL A 540 3.27 11.47 -17.23
C VAL A 540 4.03 10.16 -17.36
N VAL A 541 3.40 9.04 -17.00
CA VAL A 541 3.98 7.69 -17.19
C VAL A 541 4.22 7.42 -18.67
N ASP A 542 3.26 7.76 -19.55
CA ASP A 542 3.38 7.59 -20.99
C ASP A 542 4.49 8.48 -21.58
N PHE A 543 4.59 9.74 -21.15
CA PHE A 543 5.68 10.63 -21.54
C PHE A 543 7.05 10.05 -21.16
N TYR A 544 7.23 9.63 -19.90
CA TYR A 544 8.49 9.03 -19.43
C TYR A 544 8.89 7.82 -20.27
N LYS A 545 7.93 6.93 -20.51
CA LYS A 545 8.15 5.75 -21.35
C LYS A 545 8.56 6.13 -22.76
N ALA A 546 7.89 7.12 -23.36
CA ALA A 546 8.14 7.55 -24.72
C ALA A 546 9.52 8.20 -24.92
N VAL A 547 10.08 8.83 -23.89
CA VAL A 547 11.43 9.44 -23.96
C VAL A 547 12.52 8.56 -23.34
N GLY A 548 12.19 7.35 -22.89
CA GLY A 548 13.16 6.33 -22.48
C GLY A 548 13.51 6.28 -21.01
N LEU A 549 12.68 6.82 -20.12
CA LEU A 549 12.85 6.70 -18.68
C LEU A 549 12.08 5.48 -18.13
N GLY A 550 12.47 5.07 -16.92
CA GLY A 550 11.84 3.94 -16.25
C GLY A 550 10.42 4.23 -15.76
N THR A 551 9.50 3.31 -15.99
CA THR A 551 8.08 3.43 -15.59
C THR A 551 7.45 2.13 -15.14
N THR A 552 6.42 2.24 -14.29
CA THR A 552 5.41 1.21 -14.04
C THR A 552 4.05 1.89 -13.91
N ARG A 553 2.96 1.14 -13.81
CA ARG A 553 1.61 1.70 -13.56
C ARG A 553 1.50 2.60 -12.31
N VAL A 554 2.43 2.49 -11.37
CA VAL A 554 2.40 3.18 -10.07
C VAL A 554 3.69 3.93 -9.78
N SER A 555 4.61 4.03 -10.72
CA SER A 555 5.86 4.75 -10.53
C SER A 555 6.45 5.22 -11.84
N TYR A 556 7.11 6.35 -11.82
CA TYR A 556 8.07 6.78 -12.83
C TYR A 556 9.33 7.29 -12.14
N TRP A 557 10.47 7.12 -12.80
CA TRP A 557 11.74 7.50 -12.19
C TRP A 557 12.78 7.93 -13.25
N TYR A 558 13.70 8.76 -12.82
CA TYR A 558 14.68 9.45 -13.65
C TYR A 558 15.66 8.54 -14.42
N GLN A 559 15.82 7.29 -14.05
CA GLN A 559 16.76 6.36 -14.70
C GLN A 559 16.47 6.24 -16.20
N GLY A 560 17.50 6.44 -17.01
CA GLY A 560 17.40 6.46 -18.48
C GLY A 560 17.31 7.86 -19.08
N ALA A 561 17.26 8.91 -18.25
CA ALA A 561 17.23 10.28 -18.75
C ALA A 561 18.52 10.62 -19.48
N THR A 562 18.37 11.12 -20.71
CA THR A 562 19.46 11.83 -21.40
C THR A 562 19.57 13.26 -20.89
N PRO A 563 20.70 13.96 -21.09
CA PRO A 563 20.83 15.36 -20.68
C PRO A 563 19.76 16.30 -21.28
N LEU A 564 19.27 16.03 -22.49
CA LEU A 564 18.16 16.78 -23.08
C LEU A 564 16.86 16.58 -22.28
N VAL A 565 16.50 15.33 -21.99
CA VAL A 565 15.28 15.03 -21.22
C VAL A 565 15.43 15.57 -19.79
N SER A 566 16.60 15.47 -19.20
CA SER A 566 16.92 16.05 -17.90
C SER A 566 16.64 17.56 -17.86
N ALA A 567 17.13 18.28 -18.87
CA ALA A 567 16.90 19.72 -19.02
C ALA A 567 15.40 20.03 -19.20
N MET A 568 14.70 19.31 -20.09
CA MET A 568 13.25 19.48 -20.30
C MET A 568 12.43 19.29 -19.02
N LEU A 569 12.87 18.41 -18.13
CA LEU A 569 12.23 18.16 -16.83
C LEU A 569 12.63 19.17 -15.75
N GLY A 570 13.50 20.15 -16.04
CA GLY A 570 13.95 21.17 -15.11
C GLY A 570 14.85 20.63 -13.98
N VAL A 571 15.63 19.57 -14.27
CA VAL A 571 16.61 19.02 -13.33
C VAL A 571 17.85 19.90 -13.36
N GLN A 572 18.16 20.51 -12.21
CA GLN A 572 19.26 21.44 -12.07
C GLN A 572 20.42 20.87 -11.25
N TYR A 573 20.12 20.00 -10.30
CA TYR A 573 21.11 19.39 -9.44
C TYR A 573 21.00 17.87 -9.42
N MET A 574 22.14 17.23 -9.13
CA MET A 574 22.23 15.77 -8.92
C MET A 574 22.95 15.48 -7.61
N LEU A 575 22.41 14.57 -6.80
CA LEU A 575 23.06 14.02 -5.62
C LEU A 575 23.76 12.70 -5.97
N GLY A 576 25.03 12.54 -5.62
CA GLY A 576 25.83 11.35 -5.85
C GLY A 576 26.70 10.99 -4.66
N GLU A 577 27.21 9.75 -4.63
CA GLU A 577 28.07 9.23 -3.55
C GLU A 577 29.57 9.41 -3.83
N ASP A 578 29.97 9.62 -5.08
CA ASP A 578 31.36 9.76 -5.52
C ASP A 578 31.55 10.90 -6.53
N ASP A 579 32.78 11.15 -6.98
CA ASP A 579 33.16 12.21 -7.93
C ASP A 579 33.10 11.76 -9.41
N SER A 580 32.49 10.64 -9.72
CA SER A 580 32.50 10.04 -11.06
C SER A 580 31.74 10.85 -12.13
N MET A 581 30.93 11.82 -11.73
CA MET A 581 30.13 12.64 -12.63
C MET A 581 30.74 14.02 -12.93
N ASP A 582 31.88 14.39 -12.34
CA ASP A 582 32.54 15.67 -12.65
C ASP A 582 33.11 15.65 -14.07
N ASN A 583 32.44 16.37 -14.98
CA ASN A 583 32.72 16.35 -16.42
C ASN A 583 32.03 17.52 -17.14
N ASP A 584 32.05 17.55 -18.46
CA ASP A 584 31.45 18.62 -19.25
C ASP A 584 29.93 18.83 -19.02
N LEU A 585 29.23 17.86 -18.50
CA LEU A 585 27.78 17.96 -18.23
C LEU A 585 27.45 18.42 -16.81
N TYR A 586 28.34 18.18 -15.86
CA TYR A 586 28.09 18.40 -14.44
C TYR A 586 29.33 18.92 -13.73
N ASP A 587 29.18 19.98 -12.95
CA ASP A 587 30.22 20.55 -12.08
C ASP A 587 29.93 20.19 -10.61
N ILE A 588 30.95 19.75 -9.86
CA ILE A 588 30.84 19.63 -8.41
C ILE A 588 30.71 21.03 -7.78
N VAL A 589 29.57 21.29 -7.14
CA VAL A 589 29.32 22.55 -6.42
C VAL A 589 29.42 22.43 -4.91
N TYR A 590 29.29 21.20 -4.40
CA TYR A 590 29.48 20.86 -2.99
C TYR A 590 29.99 19.42 -2.85
N SER A 591 30.91 19.20 -1.91
CA SER A 591 31.33 17.86 -1.51
C SER A 591 31.74 17.84 -0.04
N ASP A 592 31.46 16.75 0.64
CA ASP A 592 31.94 16.43 1.97
C ASP A 592 32.32 14.94 2.08
N GLU A 593 32.61 14.45 3.31
CA GLU A 593 32.99 13.05 3.53
C GLU A 593 31.84 12.05 3.19
N THR A 594 30.63 12.54 2.93
CA THR A 594 29.41 11.72 2.84
C THR A 594 28.72 11.77 1.50
N GLY A 595 29.01 12.75 0.63
CA GLY A 595 28.37 12.86 -0.66
C GLY A 595 28.78 14.09 -1.48
N TYR A 596 28.27 14.11 -2.69
CA TYR A 596 28.56 15.14 -3.70
C TYR A 596 27.27 15.75 -4.21
N LEU A 597 27.27 17.07 -4.42
CA LEU A 597 26.22 17.77 -5.15
C LEU A 597 26.81 18.31 -6.46
N TYR A 598 26.19 17.89 -7.53
CA TYR A 598 26.52 18.35 -8.88
C TYR A 598 25.49 19.35 -9.37
N LYS A 599 25.96 20.37 -10.11
CA LYS A 599 25.11 21.27 -10.88
C LYS A 599 25.17 20.87 -12.35
N CYS A 600 24.00 20.77 -12.99
CA CYS A 600 23.91 20.49 -14.42
C CYS A 600 24.31 21.71 -15.24
N ASN A 601 25.27 21.59 -16.19
CA ASN A 601 25.74 22.65 -17.05
C ASN A 601 24.76 22.94 -18.20
N TYR A 602 23.94 21.96 -18.54
CA TYR A 602 22.90 22.06 -19.57
C TYR A 602 21.55 21.83 -18.97
N CYS A 603 20.95 22.83 -18.32
CA CYS A 603 19.65 22.74 -17.66
C CYS A 603 18.72 23.84 -18.17
N LEU A 604 17.41 23.60 -18.05
CA LEU A 604 16.36 24.59 -18.32
C LEU A 604 15.61 24.88 -17.01
N PRO A 605 15.06 26.07 -16.87
CA PRO A 605 14.12 26.33 -15.78
C PRO A 605 12.82 25.55 -15.98
N MET A 606 11.92 25.62 -15.02
CA MET A 606 10.63 24.90 -15.05
C MET A 606 9.70 25.33 -16.19
N GLY A 607 9.97 26.44 -16.86
CA GLY A 607 9.23 26.94 -18.01
C GLY A 607 10.13 27.43 -19.13
N TYR A 608 9.91 26.99 -20.36
CA TYR A 608 10.64 27.38 -21.58
C TYR A 608 9.68 27.47 -22.75
N VAL A 609 10.08 28.22 -23.79
CA VAL A 609 9.24 28.47 -24.96
C VAL A 609 9.69 27.63 -26.15
N VAL A 610 8.72 27.02 -26.83
CA VAL A 610 8.93 26.31 -28.11
C VAL A 610 8.02 26.86 -29.19
N ASP A 611 8.35 26.62 -30.48
CA ASP A 611 7.44 26.93 -31.58
C ASP A 611 6.10 26.22 -31.39
N THR A 612 5.00 26.92 -31.61
CA THR A 612 3.63 26.40 -31.48
C THR A 612 3.35 25.14 -32.33
N LYS A 613 4.08 25.02 -33.48
CA LYS A 613 3.97 23.85 -34.37
C LYS A 613 4.70 22.63 -33.85
N LEU A 614 5.69 22.79 -32.97
CA LEU A 614 6.51 21.70 -32.48
C LEU A 614 5.65 20.64 -31.77
N GLY A 615 4.80 21.05 -30.84
CA GLY A 615 3.91 20.13 -30.14
C GLY A 615 2.92 19.39 -31.04
N ALA A 616 2.52 19.97 -32.17
CA ALA A 616 1.65 19.30 -33.14
C ALA A 616 2.39 18.31 -34.06
N GLN A 617 3.72 18.44 -34.17
CA GLN A 617 4.55 17.62 -35.06
C GLN A 617 5.35 16.54 -34.30
N TRP A 618 5.59 16.74 -33.02
CA TRP A 618 6.30 15.81 -32.14
C TRP A 618 5.31 14.80 -31.53
N ASP A 619 4.90 13.81 -32.31
CA ASP A 619 3.96 12.78 -31.88
C ASP A 619 4.70 11.58 -31.29
N LEU A 620 4.79 11.56 -29.97
CA LEU A 620 5.52 10.54 -29.20
C LEU A 620 4.99 9.11 -29.42
N SER A 621 3.74 8.94 -29.81
CA SER A 621 3.15 7.62 -30.06
C SER A 621 3.77 6.89 -31.27
N LYS A 622 4.46 7.59 -32.12
CA LYS A 622 5.05 7.09 -33.39
C LYS A 622 6.51 6.69 -33.28
N TYR A 623 7.17 6.97 -32.17
CA TYR A 623 8.63 6.89 -32.09
C TYR A 623 9.06 5.95 -30.97
N ASP A 624 10.21 5.28 -31.15
CA ASP A 624 10.97 4.76 -30.03
C ASP A 624 11.69 5.91 -29.28
N PRO A 625 12.17 5.71 -28.07
CA PRO A 625 12.75 6.79 -27.27
C PRO A 625 13.89 7.56 -27.94
N VAL A 626 14.75 6.86 -28.68
CA VAL A 626 15.89 7.48 -29.40
C VAL A 626 15.40 8.36 -30.53
N LYS A 627 14.46 7.82 -31.32
CA LYS A 627 13.87 8.55 -32.45
C LYS A 627 13.02 9.72 -31.97
N ALA A 628 12.33 9.61 -30.84
CA ALA A 628 11.58 10.68 -30.24
C ALA A 628 12.48 11.88 -29.94
N GLN A 629 13.62 11.67 -29.31
CA GLN A 629 14.57 12.73 -28.95
C GLN A 629 15.29 13.30 -30.17
N ASN A 630 15.71 12.48 -31.12
CA ASN A 630 16.30 12.95 -32.38
C ASN A 630 15.30 13.79 -33.18
N THR A 631 14.04 13.36 -33.26
CA THR A 631 13.00 14.13 -33.96
C THR A 631 12.74 15.49 -33.29
N PHE A 632 12.77 15.54 -31.95
CA PHE A 632 12.64 16.81 -31.22
C PHE A 632 13.73 17.81 -31.63
N CYS A 633 14.99 17.38 -31.67
CA CYS A 633 16.10 18.24 -32.12
C CYS A 633 15.95 18.69 -33.58
N HIS A 634 15.48 17.79 -34.46
CA HIS A 634 15.21 18.17 -35.86
C HIS A 634 14.08 19.20 -36.00
N LEU A 635 13.05 19.10 -35.16
CA LEU A 635 11.94 20.07 -35.12
C LEU A 635 12.38 21.44 -34.57
N LEU A 636 13.42 21.48 -33.75
CA LEU A 636 14.09 22.73 -33.35
C LEU A 636 14.93 23.35 -34.48
N GLY A 637 15.02 22.68 -35.65
CA GLY A 637 15.81 23.15 -36.79
C GLY A 637 17.28 22.73 -36.76
N ILE A 638 17.69 21.86 -35.83
CA ILE A 638 19.07 21.43 -35.65
C ILE A 638 19.37 20.28 -36.64
N SER A 639 20.50 20.38 -37.29
CA SER A 639 20.98 19.34 -38.20
C SER A 639 21.80 18.26 -37.48
N GLY A 640 21.44 16.98 -37.68
CA GLY A 640 22.07 15.79 -37.08
C GLY A 640 21.29 15.27 -35.91
N ASP A 641 21.56 14.01 -35.59
CA ASP A 641 20.94 13.27 -34.49
C ASP A 641 21.57 13.60 -33.14
N LEU A 642 20.76 13.67 -32.10
CA LEU A 642 21.21 13.77 -30.69
C LEU A 642 21.87 12.48 -30.23
N LEU A 643 21.21 11.35 -30.52
CA LEU A 643 21.69 10.01 -30.22
C LEU A 643 22.07 9.34 -31.53
N VAL A 644 23.38 9.23 -31.76
CA VAL A 644 23.97 8.69 -32.98
C VAL A 644 24.32 7.20 -32.78
N PRO A 645 23.94 6.31 -33.67
CA PRO A 645 24.30 4.90 -33.54
C PRO A 645 25.81 4.69 -33.45
N VAL A 646 26.25 3.84 -32.52
CA VAL A 646 27.65 3.45 -32.33
C VAL A 646 27.83 1.96 -32.59
N ASP A 647 29.01 1.55 -33.06
CA ASP A 647 29.30 0.17 -33.39
C ASP A 647 29.24 -0.74 -32.15
N SER A 648 28.47 -1.80 -32.28
CA SER A 648 28.35 -2.85 -31.27
C SER A 648 28.50 -4.23 -31.88
N THR A 649 29.29 -5.10 -31.27
CA THR A 649 29.52 -6.44 -31.71
C THR A 649 28.86 -7.45 -30.79
N LYS A 650 28.02 -8.31 -31.35
CA LYS A 650 27.44 -9.43 -30.64
C LYS A 650 28.49 -10.50 -30.44
N VAL A 651 28.88 -10.76 -29.19
CA VAL A 651 29.82 -11.85 -28.85
C VAL A 651 29.06 -13.19 -28.79
N ASP A 652 27.93 -13.19 -28.09
CA ASP A 652 26.99 -14.33 -28.03
C ASP A 652 25.57 -13.84 -27.72
N GLU A 653 24.65 -14.72 -27.30
CA GLU A 653 23.27 -14.33 -27.01
C GLU A 653 23.14 -13.50 -25.71
N ARG A 654 24.15 -13.54 -24.85
CA ARG A 654 24.16 -12.86 -23.53
C ARG A 654 25.19 -11.74 -23.42
N ASN A 655 26.08 -11.60 -24.41
CA ASN A 655 27.22 -10.70 -24.37
C ASN A 655 27.30 -9.81 -25.61
N TYR A 656 27.45 -8.52 -25.40
CA TYR A 656 27.73 -7.51 -26.41
C TYR A 656 28.96 -6.68 -26.03
N THR A 657 29.71 -6.27 -27.00
CA THR A 657 30.83 -5.33 -26.88
C THR A 657 30.48 -4.05 -27.63
N ILE A 658 30.72 -2.91 -27.04
CA ILE A 658 30.56 -1.57 -27.63
C ILE A 658 31.93 -0.93 -27.66
N THR A 659 32.28 -0.27 -28.76
CA THR A 659 33.49 0.55 -28.86
C THR A 659 33.06 2.00 -29.08
N ALA A 660 33.45 2.90 -28.19
CA ALA A 660 33.14 4.34 -28.31
C ALA A 660 33.81 4.94 -29.56
N GLY A 661 33.05 5.59 -30.40
CA GLY A 661 33.53 6.22 -31.63
C GLY A 661 34.21 7.57 -31.37
N GLU A 662 33.73 8.32 -30.38
CA GLU A 662 34.25 9.61 -29.93
C GLU A 662 34.23 9.71 -28.41
N ASP A 663 34.79 10.78 -27.83
CA ASP A 663 34.68 11.11 -26.42
C ASP A 663 33.24 11.55 -26.13
N SER A 664 32.43 10.67 -25.57
CA SER A 664 31.00 10.88 -25.42
C SER A 664 30.34 10.00 -24.35
N TYR A 665 29.06 10.24 -24.11
CA TYR A 665 28.20 9.44 -23.26
C TYR A 665 27.50 8.36 -24.08
N ILE A 666 27.50 7.15 -23.57
CA ILE A 666 26.95 5.99 -24.27
C ILE A 666 25.61 5.57 -23.67
N PHE A 667 24.62 5.45 -24.52
CA PHE A 667 23.27 4.97 -24.16
C PHE A 667 22.97 3.65 -24.90
N VAL A 668 22.26 2.73 -24.24
CA VAL A 668 21.82 1.47 -24.85
C VAL A 668 20.33 1.31 -24.74
N SER A 669 19.70 1.02 -25.88
CA SER A 669 18.30 0.62 -25.96
C SER A 669 18.22 -0.89 -26.18
N LEU A 670 17.50 -1.59 -25.30
CA LEU A 670 17.32 -3.04 -25.35
C LEU A 670 15.98 -3.44 -25.99
N GLY A 671 15.05 -2.51 -26.18
CA GLY A 671 13.79 -2.67 -26.88
C GLY A 671 12.95 -3.82 -26.33
N ASN A 672 12.09 -3.54 -25.36
CA ASN A 672 11.09 -4.46 -24.78
C ASN A 672 11.66 -5.86 -24.44
N ASN A 673 12.74 -5.89 -23.67
CA ASN A 673 13.37 -7.13 -23.21
C ASN A 673 12.87 -7.53 -21.82
N ALA A 674 12.54 -8.80 -21.65
CA ALA A 674 12.21 -9.40 -20.35
C ALA A 674 13.49 -9.70 -19.54
N LEU A 675 14.48 -8.79 -19.55
CA LEU A 675 15.74 -8.94 -18.83
C LEU A 675 15.61 -8.39 -17.41
N SER A 676 16.01 -9.15 -16.42
CA SER A 676 16.00 -8.73 -15.02
C SER A 676 17.14 -7.78 -14.70
N SER A 677 18.35 -8.11 -15.17
CA SER A 677 19.54 -7.30 -14.94
C SER A 677 20.63 -7.49 -15.98
N VAL A 678 21.40 -6.43 -16.19
CA VAL A 678 22.56 -6.40 -17.09
C VAL A 678 23.77 -5.86 -16.33
N LYS A 679 24.92 -6.45 -16.56
CA LYS A 679 26.21 -6.04 -15.99
C LYS A 679 27.03 -5.35 -17.07
N LEU A 680 27.46 -4.13 -16.79
CA LEU A 680 28.47 -3.39 -17.57
C LEU A 680 29.85 -3.66 -17.00
N THR A 681 30.82 -3.92 -17.86
CA THR A 681 32.25 -3.94 -17.54
C THR A 681 32.97 -2.92 -18.42
N LYS A 682 33.70 -2.00 -17.78
CA LYS A 682 34.50 -0.96 -18.45
C LYS A 682 35.88 -0.91 -17.79
N GLY A 683 36.89 -1.51 -18.43
CA GLY A 683 38.18 -1.72 -17.80
C GLY A 683 38.08 -2.58 -16.54
N GLU A 684 38.51 -2.04 -15.38
CA GLU A 684 38.42 -2.70 -14.09
C GLU A 684 37.06 -2.42 -13.38
N ASN A 685 36.29 -1.48 -13.86
CA ASN A 685 35.04 -1.04 -13.23
C ASN A 685 33.85 -1.87 -13.72
N THR A 686 32.97 -2.24 -12.77
CA THR A 686 31.72 -2.93 -13.08
C THR A 686 30.53 -2.22 -12.49
N LYS A 687 29.44 -2.10 -13.27
CA LYS A 687 28.16 -1.55 -12.84
C LYS A 687 27.04 -2.51 -13.19
N LYS A 688 26.11 -2.73 -12.26
CA LYS A 688 24.92 -3.56 -12.51
C LYS A 688 23.69 -2.68 -12.70
N PHE A 689 23.02 -2.86 -13.83
CA PHE A 689 21.70 -2.29 -14.09
C PHE A 689 20.64 -3.30 -13.68
N SER A 690 19.70 -2.89 -12.86
CA SER A 690 18.59 -3.70 -12.38
C SER A 690 17.27 -3.19 -12.96
N GLN A 691 16.21 -4.00 -12.92
CA GLN A 691 14.89 -3.62 -13.44
C GLN A 691 14.90 -3.25 -14.94
N VAL A 692 15.78 -3.86 -15.71
CA VAL A 692 15.95 -3.59 -17.15
C VAL A 692 14.71 -3.98 -17.96
N SER A 693 13.87 -4.87 -17.42
CA SER A 693 12.59 -5.25 -17.99
C SER A 693 11.58 -4.09 -18.15
N PHE A 694 11.83 -2.96 -17.50
CA PHE A 694 11.00 -1.75 -17.64
C PHE A 694 11.40 -0.87 -18.84
N ASP A 695 12.30 -1.36 -19.70
CA ASP A 695 12.62 -0.84 -21.02
C ASP A 695 13.06 0.65 -21.07
N TYR A 696 13.85 1.08 -20.06
CA TYR A 696 14.47 2.39 -20.06
C TYR A 696 15.83 2.35 -20.79
N LEU A 697 16.29 3.51 -21.26
CA LEU A 697 17.63 3.67 -21.83
C LEU A 697 18.71 3.41 -20.75
N LEU A 698 19.66 2.53 -21.03
CA LEU A 698 20.78 2.32 -20.12
C LEU A 698 21.84 3.40 -20.34
N ASP A 699 22.08 4.25 -19.36
CA ASP A 699 23.18 5.21 -19.34
C ASP A 699 24.47 4.51 -18.86
N LEU A 700 25.40 4.28 -19.77
CA LEU A 700 26.71 3.64 -19.50
C LEU A 700 27.76 4.67 -19.05
N GLY A 701 27.40 5.95 -18.99
CA GLY A 701 28.27 7.06 -18.63
C GLY A 701 29.22 7.49 -19.75
N PHE A 702 30.11 8.42 -19.41
CA PHE A 702 31.12 8.94 -20.33
C PHE A 702 32.13 7.85 -20.73
N ALA A 703 32.47 7.77 -21.99
CA ALA A 703 33.51 6.91 -22.55
C ALA A 703 34.44 7.72 -23.45
N ALA A 704 35.73 7.64 -23.22
CA ALA A 704 36.72 8.20 -24.17
C ALA A 704 36.71 7.37 -25.45
N LYS A 705 37.11 7.98 -26.55
CA LYS A 705 37.24 7.34 -27.85
C LYS A 705 38.04 6.02 -27.74
N ASP A 706 37.64 5.02 -28.51
CA ASP A 706 38.21 3.67 -28.53
C ASP A 706 38.03 2.91 -27.20
N THR A 707 37.30 3.41 -26.21
CA THR A 707 36.97 2.66 -25.01
C THR A 707 36.05 1.48 -25.34
N VAL A 708 36.47 0.30 -24.90
CA VAL A 708 35.70 -0.94 -25.06
C VAL A 708 34.86 -1.18 -23.78
N MET A 709 33.57 -1.40 -23.95
CA MET A 709 32.61 -1.71 -22.90
C MET A 709 31.93 -3.04 -23.19
N GLU A 710 31.82 -3.88 -22.20
CA GLU A 710 31.15 -5.16 -22.30
C GLU A 710 29.86 -5.17 -21.49
N LEU A 711 28.77 -5.60 -22.11
CA LEU A 711 27.46 -5.80 -21.43
C LEU A 711 27.13 -7.30 -21.43
N GLU A 712 26.83 -7.80 -20.23
CA GLU A 712 26.50 -9.19 -19.96
C GLU A 712 25.14 -9.30 -19.28
N VAL A 713 24.25 -10.21 -19.76
CA VAL A 713 23.01 -10.56 -19.05
C VAL A 713 23.38 -11.40 -17.82
N VAL A 714 22.92 -10.98 -16.65
CA VAL A 714 23.29 -11.61 -15.37
C VAL A 714 22.61 -12.97 -15.19
N GLU A 715 21.32 -13.10 -15.49
CA GLU A 715 20.56 -14.32 -15.29
C GLU A 715 20.86 -15.34 -16.38
N GLU A 716 21.05 -16.62 -16.00
CA GLU A 716 21.53 -17.67 -16.92
C GLU A 716 20.55 -18.06 -18.03
N ASP A 717 19.26 -17.93 -17.77
CA ASP A 717 18.17 -18.30 -18.68
C ASP A 717 17.67 -17.11 -19.52
N GLU A 718 18.18 -15.90 -19.29
CA GLU A 718 17.84 -14.70 -20.03
C GLU A 718 18.85 -14.41 -21.15
N LYS A 719 18.40 -13.68 -22.18
CA LYS A 719 19.25 -13.27 -23.32
C LYS A 719 18.77 -11.98 -23.97
N PHE A 720 19.66 -11.27 -24.64
CA PHE A 720 19.31 -10.11 -25.45
C PHE A 720 18.47 -10.52 -26.67
N LYS A 721 17.35 -9.86 -26.85
CA LYS A 721 16.51 -9.99 -28.07
C LYS A 721 16.85 -8.91 -29.10
N THR A 722 16.98 -7.68 -28.61
CA THR A 722 17.39 -6.51 -29.37
C THR A 722 18.49 -5.80 -28.60
N PHE A 723 19.38 -5.12 -29.29
CA PHE A 723 20.49 -4.38 -28.72
C PHE A 723 20.89 -3.27 -29.70
N LYS A 724 20.85 -2.02 -29.23
CA LYS A 724 21.30 -0.88 -30.00
C LYS A 724 22.04 0.07 -29.09
N ALA A 725 23.23 0.49 -29.47
CA ALA A 725 24.05 1.43 -28.72
C ALA A 725 24.13 2.76 -29.47
N TYR A 726 24.20 3.83 -28.70
CA TYR A 726 24.19 5.20 -29.21
C TYR A 726 25.18 6.06 -28.43
N GLU A 727 25.78 7.03 -29.14
CA GLU A 727 26.60 8.11 -28.59
C GLU A 727 25.80 9.39 -28.53
N LEU A 728 25.96 10.16 -27.45
CA LEU A 728 25.35 11.47 -27.29
C LEU A 728 26.15 12.50 -28.12
N ASN A 729 25.51 13.16 -29.04
CA ASN A 729 26.11 14.24 -29.79
C ASN A 729 26.05 15.57 -28.98
N LEU A 730 27.16 15.91 -28.33
CA LEU A 730 27.24 17.08 -27.45
C LEU A 730 27.00 18.39 -28.22
N ARG A 731 27.32 18.47 -29.52
CA ARG A 731 27.04 19.67 -30.33
C ARG A 731 25.51 19.88 -30.48
N VAL A 732 24.79 18.81 -30.83
CA VAL A 732 23.35 18.87 -30.99
C VAL A 732 22.68 19.17 -29.64
N LEU A 733 23.16 18.59 -28.54
CA LEU A 733 22.68 18.88 -27.19
C LEU A 733 22.84 20.40 -26.88
N LYS A 734 24.04 20.94 -27.08
CA LYS A 734 24.35 22.34 -26.79
C LYS A 734 23.44 23.30 -27.59
N GLU A 735 23.33 23.06 -28.90
CA GLU A 735 22.46 23.85 -29.79
C GLU A 735 20.98 23.77 -29.33
N ALA A 736 20.51 22.59 -28.92
CA ALA A 736 19.14 22.39 -28.43
C ALA A 736 18.88 23.18 -27.15
N ILE A 737 19.81 23.11 -26.18
CA ILE A 737 19.69 23.86 -24.93
C ILE A 737 19.80 25.35 -25.14
N GLU A 738 20.71 25.83 -26.02
CA GLU A 738 20.81 27.23 -26.38
C GLU A 738 19.48 27.78 -26.92
N ILE A 739 18.88 27.08 -27.90
CA ILE A 739 17.59 27.49 -28.49
C ILE A 739 16.47 27.50 -27.41
N LEU A 740 16.38 26.48 -26.57
CA LEU A 740 15.33 26.37 -25.54
C LEU A 740 15.55 27.37 -24.38
N SER A 741 16.78 27.85 -24.20
CA SER A 741 17.15 28.85 -23.17
C SER A 741 16.95 30.29 -23.61
N GLU A 742 16.72 30.55 -24.88
CA GLU A 742 16.54 31.92 -25.41
C GLU A 742 15.35 32.61 -24.75
N THR A 743 14.27 31.88 -24.55
CA THR A 743 13.04 32.42 -23.95
C THR A 743 12.55 31.48 -22.87
N THR A 744 12.64 31.92 -21.60
CA THR A 744 12.29 31.11 -20.46
C THR A 744 11.42 31.88 -19.47
N LEU A 745 10.60 31.15 -18.69
CA LEU A 745 9.83 31.71 -17.59
C LEU A 745 10.77 32.00 -16.40
N GLN A 746 10.83 33.26 -16.01
CA GLN A 746 11.52 33.71 -14.80
C GLN A 746 10.54 33.63 -13.62
N ILE A 747 10.61 32.55 -12.82
CA ILE A 747 9.79 32.40 -11.63
C ILE A 747 10.29 33.38 -10.58
N THR A 748 9.44 34.28 -10.12
CA THR A 748 9.77 35.31 -9.12
C THR A 748 9.34 34.92 -7.72
N GLU A 749 8.24 34.23 -7.61
CA GLU A 749 7.66 33.75 -6.33
C GLU A 749 6.96 32.41 -6.52
N HIS A 750 7.02 31.55 -5.53
CA HIS A 750 6.30 30.30 -5.53
C HIS A 750 5.94 29.84 -4.12
N GLY A 751 4.90 29.02 -4.03
CA GLY A 751 4.52 28.28 -2.84
C GLY A 751 4.38 26.79 -3.15
N ALA A 752 3.71 26.06 -2.28
CA ALA A 752 3.47 24.63 -2.46
C ALA A 752 2.43 24.34 -3.58
N ASP A 753 1.49 25.27 -3.81
CA ASP A 753 0.33 25.12 -4.69
C ASP A 753 0.07 26.34 -5.59
N TRP A 754 1.04 27.20 -5.73
CA TRP A 754 1.01 28.35 -6.63
C TRP A 754 2.41 28.77 -7.07
N LEU A 755 2.49 29.48 -8.21
CA LEU A 755 3.71 30.16 -8.65
C LEU A 755 3.37 31.43 -9.46
N LYS A 756 4.33 32.35 -9.47
CA LYS A 756 4.30 33.57 -10.27
C LYS A 756 5.62 33.76 -11.00
N GLY A 757 5.55 34.26 -12.20
CA GLY A 757 6.74 34.53 -12.98
C GLY A 757 6.45 35.46 -14.17
N SER A 758 7.47 35.80 -14.91
CA SER A 758 7.35 36.60 -16.13
C SER A 758 8.10 35.96 -17.29
N VAL A 759 7.58 36.17 -18.49
CA VAL A 759 8.21 35.70 -19.73
C VAL A 759 8.10 36.81 -20.80
N THR A 760 9.15 36.97 -21.59
CA THR A 760 9.14 37.90 -22.72
C THR A 760 9.45 37.16 -24.00
N LEU A 761 8.54 37.20 -24.95
CA LEU A 761 8.65 36.54 -26.25
C LEU A 761 8.91 37.59 -27.33
N GLU A 762 9.92 37.38 -28.19
CA GLU A 762 10.16 38.18 -29.36
C GLU A 762 9.25 37.82 -30.53
N GLU A 763 8.87 36.55 -30.62
CA GLU A 763 7.94 35.98 -31.60
C GLU A 763 6.86 35.12 -30.89
N ALA A 764 5.77 34.81 -31.60
CA ALA A 764 4.73 33.96 -31.06
C ALA A 764 5.27 32.57 -30.77
N GLY A 765 4.95 31.99 -29.56
CA GLY A 765 5.45 30.70 -29.11
C GLY A 765 4.54 30.03 -28.11
N ARG A 766 4.88 28.81 -27.77
CA ARG A 766 4.22 28.02 -26.73
C ARG A 766 5.11 27.96 -25.49
N LEU A 767 4.70 28.59 -24.41
CA LEU A 767 5.30 28.40 -23.10
C LEU A 767 4.92 27.03 -22.58
N VAL A 768 5.89 26.15 -22.40
CA VAL A 768 5.76 24.82 -21.79
C VAL A 768 6.26 24.88 -20.35
N LEU A 769 5.48 24.37 -19.44
CA LEU A 769 5.84 24.23 -18.04
C LEU A 769 6.10 22.75 -17.74
N SER A 770 7.26 22.39 -17.23
CA SER A 770 7.56 21.01 -16.84
C SER A 770 6.80 20.56 -15.57
N ILE A 771 5.55 20.98 -15.47
CA ILE A 771 4.60 20.67 -14.38
C ILE A 771 3.44 19.87 -14.98
N PRO A 772 3.07 18.71 -14.44
CA PRO A 772 1.98 17.90 -14.97
C PRO A 772 0.67 18.67 -15.07
N MET A 773 -0.05 18.43 -16.17
CA MET A 773 -1.42 18.90 -16.29
C MET A 773 -2.33 18.12 -15.34
N GLU A 774 -2.82 18.79 -14.33
CA GLU A 774 -3.76 18.23 -13.35
C GLU A 774 -5.00 19.12 -13.27
N LYS A 775 -6.17 18.50 -13.19
CA LYS A 775 -7.42 19.22 -12.92
C LYS A 775 -7.27 19.96 -11.57
N GLY A 776 -7.48 21.23 -11.55
CA GLY A 776 -7.31 22.03 -10.34
C GLY A 776 -6.36 23.19 -10.52
N TRP A 777 -5.50 23.14 -11.53
CA TRP A 777 -4.72 24.30 -11.94
C TRP A 777 -5.57 25.33 -12.66
N THR A 778 -5.41 26.58 -12.29
CA THR A 778 -5.89 27.78 -13.00
C THR A 778 -4.69 28.62 -13.36
N MET A 779 -4.64 29.07 -14.62
CA MET A 779 -3.58 29.93 -15.14
C MET A 779 -4.14 31.32 -15.40
N TYR A 780 -3.41 32.32 -14.94
CA TYR A 780 -3.67 33.73 -15.27
C TYR A 780 -2.50 34.29 -16.09
N VAL A 781 -2.83 34.94 -17.20
CA VAL A 781 -1.87 35.65 -18.04
C VAL A 781 -2.19 37.15 -17.98
N ASN A 782 -1.28 37.94 -17.42
CA ASN A 782 -1.51 39.37 -17.12
C ASN A 782 -2.79 39.63 -16.28
N GLY A 783 -3.09 38.69 -15.34
CA GLY A 783 -4.26 38.75 -14.45
C GLY A 783 -5.58 38.28 -15.08
N GLU A 784 -5.59 37.87 -16.35
CA GLU A 784 -6.77 37.30 -17.02
C GLU A 784 -6.69 35.74 -17.02
N GLU A 785 -7.76 35.06 -16.57
CA GLU A 785 -7.84 33.61 -16.59
C GLU A 785 -7.73 33.09 -18.03
N THR A 786 -6.80 32.19 -18.28
CA THR A 786 -6.45 31.67 -19.59
C THR A 786 -6.55 30.15 -19.60
N GLU A 787 -7.07 29.58 -20.70
CA GLU A 787 -7.18 28.15 -20.88
C GLU A 787 -5.78 27.51 -20.94
N ILE A 788 -5.56 26.52 -20.06
CA ILE A 788 -4.33 25.72 -20.03
C ILE A 788 -4.42 24.68 -21.16
N LYS A 789 -3.45 24.71 -22.07
CA LYS A 789 -3.22 23.67 -23.07
C LYS A 789 -2.29 22.61 -22.53
N THR A 790 -2.17 21.49 -23.22
CA THR A 790 -1.19 20.45 -22.90
C THR A 790 -0.05 20.44 -23.94
N PHE A 791 1.12 20.04 -23.43
CA PHE A 791 2.26 19.64 -24.24
C PHE A 791 2.48 18.14 -24.04
N GLU A 792 2.36 17.36 -25.11
CA GLU A 792 2.40 15.89 -25.12
C GLU A 792 1.45 15.26 -24.08
N ASP A 793 0.27 15.83 -23.95
CA ASP A 793 -0.79 15.46 -22.98
C ASP A 793 -0.34 15.44 -21.50
N ALA A 794 0.94 15.54 -21.22
CA ALA A 794 1.53 15.42 -19.89
C ALA A 794 1.72 16.74 -19.15
N PHE A 795 2.14 17.79 -19.86
CA PHE A 795 2.58 19.04 -19.25
C PHE A 795 1.66 20.21 -19.57
N MET A 796 1.59 21.18 -18.65
CA MET A 796 0.86 22.43 -18.89
C MET A 796 1.57 23.29 -19.93
N ALA A 797 0.78 23.95 -20.78
CA ALA A 797 1.29 24.88 -21.76
C ALA A 797 0.30 26.01 -22.06
N VAL A 798 0.79 27.13 -22.61
CA VAL A 798 -0.01 28.25 -23.10
C VAL A 798 0.63 28.85 -24.34
N ASP A 799 -0.19 29.18 -25.37
CA ASP A 799 0.27 29.84 -26.56
C ASP A 799 0.23 31.35 -26.32
N LEU A 800 1.34 32.05 -26.60
CA LEU A 800 1.53 33.49 -26.38
C LEU A 800 2.02 34.14 -27.68
N GLU A 801 1.53 35.33 -27.96
CA GLU A 801 2.04 36.16 -29.02
C GLU A 801 3.34 36.86 -28.58
N ALA A 802 4.01 37.61 -29.49
CA ALA A 802 5.16 38.42 -29.09
C ALA A 802 4.76 39.47 -28.05
N GLY A 803 5.50 39.57 -26.95
CA GLY A 803 5.17 40.46 -25.84
C GLY A 803 5.75 40.00 -24.50
N THR A 804 5.52 40.79 -23.46
CA THR A 804 5.91 40.49 -22.09
C THR A 804 4.65 40.12 -21.27
N TYR A 805 4.70 39.02 -20.55
CA TYR A 805 3.58 38.45 -19.81
C TYR A 805 3.96 38.14 -18.39
N GLU A 806 3.02 38.45 -17.49
CA GLU A 806 3.01 37.90 -16.11
C GLU A 806 2.19 36.64 -16.12
N ILE A 807 2.78 35.55 -15.63
CA ILE A 807 2.16 34.23 -15.55
C ILE A 807 1.94 33.89 -14.07
N GLU A 808 0.70 33.59 -13.71
CA GLU A 808 0.36 33.14 -12.37
C GLU A 808 -0.41 31.80 -12.46
N LEU A 809 -0.01 30.85 -11.64
CA LEU A 809 -0.68 29.54 -11.49
C LEU A 809 -1.15 29.36 -10.06
N GLU A 810 -2.39 28.92 -9.90
CA GLU A 810 -2.97 28.56 -8.61
C GLU A 810 -3.62 27.18 -8.70
N PHE A 811 -3.36 26.33 -7.68
CA PHE A 811 -3.94 24.99 -7.62
C PHE A 811 -5.01 24.90 -6.54
N GLU A 812 -6.17 24.46 -6.93
CA GLU A 812 -7.26 24.13 -6.01
C GLU A 812 -7.60 22.64 -6.11
N THR A 813 -7.58 21.93 -4.97
CA THR A 813 -7.87 20.49 -4.93
C THR A 813 -9.24 20.16 -5.51
N PRO A 814 -9.34 19.41 -6.63
CA PRO A 814 -10.61 19.06 -7.26
C PRO A 814 -11.53 18.29 -6.32
N GLY A 815 -12.80 18.70 -6.27
CA GLY A 815 -13.82 18.03 -5.46
C GLY A 815 -13.74 18.28 -3.96
N PHE A 816 -12.77 19.05 -3.46
CA PHE A 816 -12.64 19.31 -2.03
C PHE A 816 -13.78 20.18 -1.49
N LYS A 817 -14.11 21.27 -2.18
CA LYS A 817 -15.21 22.18 -1.77
C LYS A 817 -16.56 21.47 -1.80
N GLU A 818 -16.86 20.75 -2.86
CA GLU A 818 -18.08 19.97 -3.03
C GLU A 818 -18.15 18.86 -1.98
N GLY A 819 -17.05 18.17 -1.76
CA GLY A 819 -16.92 17.12 -0.76
C GLY A 819 -17.14 17.65 0.65
N LEU A 820 -16.60 18.81 0.99
CA LEU A 820 -16.77 19.46 2.28
C LEU A 820 -18.24 19.84 2.51
N LEU A 821 -18.89 20.46 1.52
CA LEU A 821 -20.29 20.82 1.59
C LEU A 821 -21.20 19.60 1.74
N LEU A 822 -20.97 18.55 0.96
CA LEU A 822 -21.71 17.30 1.04
C LEU A 822 -21.51 16.60 2.39
N SER A 823 -20.28 16.54 2.88
CA SER A 823 -19.96 15.97 4.19
C SER A 823 -20.65 16.74 5.32
N ALA A 824 -20.60 18.08 5.29
CA ALA A 824 -21.26 18.91 6.28
C ALA A 824 -22.79 18.70 6.28
N ALA A 825 -23.42 18.66 5.10
CA ALA A 825 -24.85 18.38 4.95
C ALA A 825 -25.21 16.99 5.50
N CYS A 826 -24.44 15.97 5.16
CA CYS A 826 -24.65 14.60 5.65
C CYS A 826 -24.44 14.48 7.17
N ILE A 827 -23.47 15.18 7.75
CA ILE A 827 -23.25 15.23 9.19
C ILE A 827 -24.44 15.91 9.89
N ALA A 828 -25.01 16.97 9.33
CA ALA A 828 -26.22 17.61 9.87
C ALA A 828 -27.41 16.65 9.83
N VAL A 829 -27.64 15.95 8.73
CA VAL A 829 -28.69 14.91 8.61
C VAL A 829 -28.45 13.77 9.60
N PHE A 830 -27.21 13.31 9.75
CA PHE A 830 -26.84 12.31 10.76
C PHE A 830 -27.19 12.77 12.18
N ALA A 831 -26.90 14.02 12.54
CA ALA A 831 -27.23 14.57 13.85
C ALA A 831 -28.75 14.53 14.11
N VAL A 832 -29.57 14.88 13.11
CA VAL A 832 -31.04 14.77 13.19
C VAL A 832 -31.47 13.31 13.37
N CYS A 833 -30.92 12.38 12.63
CA CYS A 833 -31.20 10.94 12.78
C CYS A 833 -30.84 10.46 14.20
N ARG A 834 -29.71 10.91 14.72
CA ARG A 834 -29.25 10.55 16.08
C ARG A 834 -30.16 11.10 17.18
N MET A 835 -30.66 12.30 17.01
CA MET A 835 -31.65 12.89 17.94
C MET A 835 -32.97 12.10 17.95
N LYS A 836 -33.43 11.66 16.77
CA LYS A 836 -34.66 10.85 16.65
C LYS A 836 -34.49 9.44 17.27
N GLU A 837 -33.32 8.83 17.19
CA GLU A 837 -33.07 7.54 17.83
C GLU A 837 -32.96 7.59 19.37
N ASN A 838 -32.60 8.76 19.96
CA ASN A 838 -32.44 8.95 21.40
C ASN A 838 -33.31 10.11 21.94
N PRO A 839 -34.63 9.95 22.02
CA PRO A 839 -35.54 11.03 22.40
C PRO A 839 -35.31 11.56 23.84
N LYS A 840 -34.66 10.79 24.71
CA LYS A 840 -34.31 11.24 26.08
C LYS A 840 -33.22 12.31 26.13
N LYS A 841 -32.39 12.43 25.10
CA LYS A 841 -31.42 13.53 24.98
C LYS A 841 -32.04 14.83 24.46
N LYS A 842 -33.18 14.76 23.77
CA LYS A 842 -33.90 15.94 23.27
C LYS A 842 -34.41 16.79 24.41
N LYS A 843 -34.94 16.17 25.48
CA LYS A 843 -35.42 16.88 26.68
C LYS A 843 -34.32 17.59 27.49
N ARG A 844 -33.03 17.15 27.38
CA ARG A 844 -31.92 17.77 28.11
C ARG A 844 -31.23 18.92 27.34
N LEU A 845 -31.58 19.11 26.08
CA LEU A 845 -31.10 20.23 25.25
C LEU A 845 -32.19 21.32 25.13
N GLU A 846 -33.45 21.00 25.49
CA GLU A 846 -34.55 21.94 25.55
C GLU A 846 -34.75 22.50 26.97
N ASP A 847 -34.21 21.85 28.03
CA ASP A 847 -34.06 22.35 29.41
C ASP A 847 -32.65 22.98 29.58
#